data_c3af02742d99993e748edd845aa7a59e
#
_entry.id   c3af02742d99993e748edd845aa7a59e
#
_cell.length_a   1.000
_cell.length_b   1.000
_cell.length_c   1.000
_cell.angle_alpha   90.00
_cell.angle_beta   90.00
_cell.angle_gamma   90.00
#
_symmetry.space_group_name_H-M   'P 1'
#
loop_
_entity.id
_entity.type
_entity.pdbx_description
1 polymer ?
#
loop_
_entity_poly.entity_id
_entity_poly.type
_entity_poly.pdbx_seq_one_letter_code
_entity_poly.pdbx_strand_id
1 'polypeptide(L)'
;MHDRTPHWIARSLSLSLALVGTSLDARETDPVLDDIVVTATGKPEPRSAIAGTVQIIDRERIEASSAKSLTDLLADNAIGFFSEWTPAQTSINLRGGASDGQGRDFRSQVLVLINGRRAGTANISKLSPADVERVEVVRGPSSVVYGSQNIGGIINIIMKDGRTAPGTLVDLAAGSSDLLQGTLQHGGQNGNVDWYIGLSGGEKGNYRSGRGGGKLDNTAWDRHGLTAALGYQFNPQHRLDVNVRSDGIYDAGFRGSAANIHSQDDRYNQSIDLGYSGKTQDDRVRWTVHGYKVRDVDDFHWASPIIRNAAGNPAPGTRMDHNTRRLDIEGLHVQPGMTLWRGNDLLLGWDWEKSRLRSDRFRVGVPGNPLAQIPPYDNNQTETVNAFYFEDAQKLVDDRLVLRGGVRRTLGTTRLDWTPNLAAQKPRSEDYRQTTYSFGGTYRLTEALVLRSGISTGFRAPTASELAADFTALGGGRVFGNPSLKPETSRQVEIGGTYGRRDWRLDAALFQNIIQDRIVSQPRPGVANTSDYANSSGDAVVRGIELQGDVNLLRLLSRDDTVWRWSMYGNGAYSFTMKDEGAVATANTDNLQRAYKYQAALGTRFGQAGVSHDWTFTVEAVLRGPMWYDTEENLLIPAAEPNRNYIHRKSPFTVVNLRGDVKLRKDVKLYAAVRNLFDVNEHPILIGLDEAPYRLDPRFANGGLGTSMPGREFQMGIQAFF
;
A
#
# COMPACT_ATOMS: atom_id res chain seq x y z
N MET A 1 -26.86 -33.70 6.41
CA MET A 1 -28.17 -33.64 7.07
C MET A 1 -28.19 -32.43 8.01
N HIS A 2 -29.14 -31.55 7.77
CA HIS A 2 -29.50 -30.32 8.50
C HIS A 2 -28.51 -29.17 8.52
N ASP A 3 -28.68 -28.40 7.51
CA ASP A 3 -28.40 -26.99 7.37
C ASP A 3 -29.13 -26.19 8.46
N ARG A 4 -28.40 -25.53 9.36
CA ARG A 4 -28.92 -24.49 10.25
C ARG A 4 -28.07 -23.26 10.13
N THR A 5 -28.33 -22.50 9.08
CA THR A 5 -27.94 -21.09 9.02
C THR A 5 -28.76 -20.30 10.04
N PRO A 6 -28.15 -19.45 10.87
CA PRO A 6 -28.89 -18.54 11.73
C PRO A 6 -29.51 -17.41 10.91
N HIS A 7 -30.83 -17.43 10.75
CA HIS A 7 -31.65 -16.41 10.10
C HIS A 7 -31.75 -15.08 10.86
N TRP A 8 -30.69 -14.55 11.44
CA TRP A 8 -30.76 -13.35 12.28
C TRP A 8 -30.12 -12.09 11.67
N ILE A 9 -29.49 -12.15 10.53
CA ILE A 9 -28.82 -10.97 9.91
C ILE A 9 -29.51 -10.49 8.62
N ALA A 10 -30.55 -11.14 8.15
CA ALA A 10 -31.23 -10.78 6.89
C ALA A 10 -32.48 -9.88 7.06
N ARG A 11 -32.74 -9.35 8.25
CA ARG A 11 -33.87 -8.43 8.47
C ARG A 11 -33.42 -7.25 9.31
N SER A 12 -32.89 -6.22 8.66
CA SER A 12 -32.97 -4.80 9.06
C SER A 12 -31.82 -3.96 8.45
N LEU A 13 -31.73 -3.94 7.14
CA LEU A 13 -31.08 -2.82 6.42
C LEU A 13 -31.90 -2.52 5.16
N SER A 14 -33.20 -2.36 5.33
CA SER A 14 -34.00 -1.56 4.42
C SER A 14 -33.81 -0.11 4.85
N LEU A 15 -32.70 0.49 4.45
CA LEU A 15 -32.54 1.94 4.50
C LEU A 15 -33.44 2.51 3.41
N SER A 16 -34.67 2.83 3.78
CA SER A 16 -35.56 3.66 2.98
C SER A 16 -34.88 5.01 2.79
N LEU A 17 -34.28 5.24 1.61
CA LEU A 17 -33.97 6.58 1.14
C LEU A 17 -35.27 7.34 0.93
N ALA A 18 -35.84 7.86 2.01
CA ALA A 18 -36.88 8.89 1.93
C ALA A 18 -36.18 10.14 1.41
N LEU A 19 -36.36 10.43 0.14
CA LEU A 19 -36.10 11.75 -0.45
C LEU A 19 -37.09 12.71 0.24
N VAL A 20 -36.64 13.31 1.35
CA VAL A 20 -37.27 14.47 1.92
C VAL A 20 -36.97 15.63 1.00
N GLY A 21 -37.91 15.96 0.12
CA GLY A 21 -37.89 17.20 -0.64
C GLY A 21 -38.12 18.37 0.30
N THR A 22 -37.08 18.86 0.93
CA THR A 22 -37.09 20.17 1.58
C THR A 22 -36.67 21.21 0.54
N SER A 23 -37.52 22.20 0.33
CA SER A 23 -37.20 23.45 -0.39
C SER A 23 -35.94 24.04 0.26
N LEU A 24 -34.83 23.94 -0.46
CA LEU A 24 -33.53 24.50 -0.06
C LEU A 24 -33.55 26.00 -0.36
N ASP A 25 -33.72 26.79 0.68
CA ASP A 25 -33.36 28.22 0.64
C ASP A 25 -31.91 28.34 0.22
N ALA A 26 -31.68 29.13 -0.82
CA ALA A 26 -30.34 29.48 -1.32
C ALA A 26 -29.64 30.38 -0.29
N ARG A 27 -29.04 29.77 0.74
CA ARG A 27 -28.00 30.44 1.52
C ARG A 27 -26.70 30.41 0.70
N GLU A 28 -26.03 31.54 0.61
CA GLU A 28 -24.68 31.66 0.02
C GLU A 28 -23.81 30.51 0.48
N THR A 29 -23.39 29.69 -0.47
CA THR A 29 -22.58 28.50 -0.20
C THR A 29 -21.11 28.94 -0.18
N ASP A 30 -20.50 28.98 1.01
CA ASP A 30 -19.04 29.00 1.09
C ASP A 30 -18.47 27.81 0.27
N PRO A 31 -17.51 28.04 -0.60
CA PRO A 31 -16.92 26.96 -1.38
C PRO A 31 -16.33 25.89 -0.49
N VAL A 32 -16.59 24.62 -0.80
CA VAL A 32 -15.90 23.49 -0.19
C VAL A 32 -14.41 23.70 -0.40
N LEU A 33 -13.62 23.73 0.66
CA LEU A 33 -12.16 23.67 0.54
C LEU A 33 -11.84 22.32 -0.12
N ASP A 34 -11.40 22.38 -1.38
CA ASP A 34 -11.07 21.20 -2.16
C ASP A 34 -9.67 20.70 -1.76
N ASP A 35 -9.55 19.44 -1.43
CA ASP A 35 -8.25 18.85 -1.09
C ASP A 35 -7.28 18.98 -2.26
N ILE A 36 -6.06 19.40 -1.98
CA ILE A 36 -5.00 19.48 -2.99
C ILE A 36 -4.33 18.12 -3.10
N VAL A 37 -4.32 17.59 -4.30
CA VAL A 37 -3.69 16.31 -4.67
C VAL A 37 -2.51 16.58 -5.59
N VAL A 38 -1.40 15.91 -5.37
CA VAL A 38 -0.20 16.01 -6.22
C VAL A 38 -0.06 14.78 -7.13
N THR A 39 -0.42 13.61 -6.63
CA THR A 39 -0.10 12.33 -7.27
C THR A 39 -0.83 12.11 -8.60
N ALA A 40 -2.06 12.55 -8.72
CA ALA A 40 -2.85 12.21 -9.91
C ALA A 40 -2.35 12.90 -11.19
N THR A 41 -1.69 14.05 -11.06
CA THR A 41 -1.30 14.92 -12.19
C THR A 41 0.17 15.36 -12.14
N GLY A 42 0.94 14.89 -11.17
CA GLY A 42 2.34 15.29 -10.99
C GLY A 42 2.55 16.74 -10.51
N LYS A 43 1.48 17.44 -10.17
CA LYS A 43 1.48 18.80 -9.65
C LYS A 43 0.32 19.02 -8.67
N PRO A 44 0.40 20.04 -7.80
CA PRO A 44 -0.71 20.37 -6.89
C PRO A 44 -1.94 20.82 -7.66
N GLU A 45 -3.05 20.11 -7.52
CA GLU A 45 -4.34 20.46 -8.12
C GLU A 45 -5.51 20.16 -7.17
N PRO A 46 -6.62 20.91 -7.29
CA PRO A 46 -7.84 20.56 -6.58
C PRO A 46 -8.31 19.16 -6.98
N ARG A 47 -8.73 18.36 -6.01
CA ARG A 47 -9.25 17.01 -6.25
C ARG A 47 -10.42 17.00 -7.24
N SER A 48 -11.26 18.02 -7.23
CA SER A 48 -12.40 18.19 -8.16
C SER A 48 -11.98 18.33 -9.63
N ALA A 49 -10.73 18.67 -9.90
CA ALA A 49 -10.18 18.79 -11.27
C ALA A 49 -9.60 17.47 -11.80
N ILE A 50 -9.64 16.38 -11.00
CA ILE A 50 -9.03 15.10 -11.34
C ILE A 50 -10.09 14.14 -11.88
N ALA A 51 -9.86 13.59 -13.08
CA ALA A 51 -10.79 12.68 -13.74
C ALA A 51 -10.80 11.25 -13.19
N GLY A 52 -9.96 10.93 -12.21
CA GLY A 52 -9.86 9.62 -11.55
C GLY A 52 -10.19 9.68 -10.06
N THR A 53 -10.41 8.51 -9.46
CA THR A 53 -10.64 8.40 -8.02
C THR A 53 -9.32 8.52 -7.25
N VAL A 54 -9.28 9.47 -6.31
CA VAL A 54 -8.19 9.65 -5.35
C VAL A 54 -8.74 9.58 -3.93
N GLN A 55 -8.09 8.77 -3.10
CA GLN A 55 -8.35 8.72 -1.67
C GLN A 55 -7.20 9.40 -0.93
N ILE A 56 -7.53 10.24 0.05
CA ILE A 56 -6.55 10.92 0.90
C ILE A 56 -6.75 10.42 2.33
N ILE A 57 -5.64 9.98 2.93
CA ILE A 57 -5.54 9.74 4.37
C ILE A 57 -4.72 10.90 4.92
N ASP A 58 -5.40 11.86 5.51
CA ASP A 58 -4.82 13.10 6.00
C ASP A 58 -4.10 12.94 7.34
N ARG A 59 -3.40 13.99 7.77
CA ARG A 59 -2.68 14.03 9.05
C ARG A 59 -3.60 13.69 10.23
N GLU A 60 -4.82 14.23 10.25
CA GLU A 60 -5.74 14.02 11.34
C GLU A 60 -6.10 12.54 11.54
N ARG A 61 -6.30 11.81 10.43
CA ARG A 61 -6.53 10.35 10.46
C ARG A 61 -5.26 9.59 10.87
N ILE A 62 -4.09 10.00 10.37
CA ILE A 62 -2.82 9.37 10.74
C ILE A 62 -2.56 9.51 12.23
N GLU A 63 -2.72 10.70 12.79
CA GLU A 63 -2.51 10.98 14.21
C GLU A 63 -3.57 10.32 15.12
N ALA A 64 -4.79 10.13 14.61
CA ALA A 64 -5.85 9.40 15.31
C ALA A 64 -5.70 7.88 15.23
N SER A 65 -4.88 7.38 14.33
CA SER A 65 -4.64 5.94 14.18
C SER A 65 -3.71 5.40 15.27
N SER A 66 -3.90 4.13 15.61
CA SER A 66 -2.96 3.35 16.44
C SER A 66 -2.14 2.36 15.59
N ALA A 67 -2.06 2.58 14.28
CA ALA A 67 -1.29 1.78 13.35
C ALA A 67 0.21 1.80 13.68
N LYS A 68 0.86 0.64 13.53
CA LYS A 68 2.29 0.48 13.82
C LYS A 68 3.16 0.63 12.58
N SER A 69 2.55 0.52 11.40
CA SER A 69 3.19 0.63 10.09
C SER A 69 2.28 1.34 9.10
N LEU A 70 2.83 1.72 7.95
CA LEU A 70 2.00 2.22 6.84
C LEU A 70 1.07 1.14 6.28
N THR A 71 1.46 -0.13 6.34
CA THR A 71 0.56 -1.23 5.96
C THR A 71 -0.66 -1.30 6.86
N ASP A 72 -0.46 -1.23 8.19
CA ASP A 72 -1.57 -1.18 9.15
C ASP A 72 -2.48 0.04 8.92
N LEU A 73 -1.87 1.22 8.70
CA LEU A 73 -2.61 2.46 8.42
C LEU A 73 -3.51 2.32 7.19
N LEU A 74 -2.98 1.77 6.11
CA LEU A 74 -3.73 1.54 4.88
C LEU A 74 -4.77 0.42 5.05
N ALA A 75 -4.45 -0.63 5.80
CA ALA A 75 -5.40 -1.69 6.10
C ALA A 75 -6.62 -1.18 6.89
N ASP A 76 -6.44 -0.22 7.78
CA ASP A 76 -7.54 0.37 8.56
C ASP A 76 -8.33 1.44 7.76
N ASN A 77 -7.67 2.18 6.86
CA ASN A 77 -8.24 3.40 6.26
C ASN A 77 -8.48 3.35 4.76
N ALA A 78 -7.78 2.49 4.00
CA ALA A 78 -7.86 2.51 2.54
C ALA A 78 -8.76 1.41 1.97
N ILE A 79 -9.34 1.70 0.79
CA ILE A 79 -9.97 0.67 -0.04
C ILE A 79 -8.87 -0.10 -0.76
N GLY A 80 -8.83 -1.42 -0.61
CA GLY A 80 -7.85 -2.32 -1.19
C GLY A 80 -7.57 -3.48 -0.25
N PHE A 81 -6.74 -4.38 -0.69
CA PHE A 81 -6.18 -5.40 0.16
C PHE A 81 -4.80 -4.93 0.62
N PHE A 82 -4.64 -4.79 1.92
CA PHE A 82 -3.37 -4.49 2.57
C PHE A 82 -3.20 -5.47 3.72
N SER A 83 -2.10 -6.15 3.75
CA SER A 83 -1.82 -7.12 4.82
C SER A 83 -0.32 -7.31 4.99
N GLU A 84 0.09 -7.57 6.21
CA GLU A 84 1.44 -8.00 6.53
C GLU A 84 1.46 -9.53 6.63
N TRP A 85 2.33 -10.17 5.84
CA TRP A 85 2.64 -11.58 5.97
C TRP A 85 3.44 -11.83 7.23
N THR A 86 4.46 -11.02 7.38
CA THR A 86 5.25 -10.85 8.58
C THR A 86 5.23 -9.36 8.92
N PRO A 87 5.71 -8.94 10.09
CA PRO A 87 5.85 -7.51 10.38
C PRO A 87 6.70 -6.75 9.36
N ALA A 88 7.56 -7.45 8.59
CA ALA A 88 8.45 -6.86 7.59
C ALA A 88 7.96 -7.01 6.14
N GLN A 89 6.84 -7.67 5.86
CA GLN A 89 6.40 -7.98 4.49
C GLN A 89 4.98 -7.52 4.24
N THR A 90 4.79 -6.69 3.20
CA THR A 90 3.48 -6.15 2.80
C THR A 90 2.96 -6.84 1.55
N SER A 91 1.69 -7.24 1.57
CA SER A 91 0.91 -7.59 0.38
C SER A 91 -0.12 -6.51 0.09
N ILE A 92 -0.25 -6.15 -1.18
CA ILE A 92 -1.17 -5.10 -1.65
C ILE A 92 -1.96 -5.62 -2.85
N ASN A 93 -3.24 -5.27 -2.92
CA ASN A 93 -4.04 -5.36 -4.16
C ASN A 93 -4.96 -4.16 -4.28
N LEU A 94 -4.80 -3.42 -5.37
CA LEU A 94 -5.66 -2.32 -5.78
C LEU A 94 -6.28 -2.65 -7.14
N ARG A 95 -7.60 -2.72 -7.22
CA ARG A 95 -8.35 -2.97 -8.48
C ARG A 95 -7.74 -4.07 -9.36
N GLY A 96 -7.22 -5.13 -8.76
CA GLY A 96 -6.63 -6.29 -9.43
C GLY A 96 -5.12 -6.24 -9.65
N GLY A 97 -4.49 -5.09 -9.54
CA GLY A 97 -3.03 -4.98 -9.51
C GLY A 97 -2.50 -5.38 -8.14
N ALA A 98 -1.61 -6.36 -8.10
CA ALA A 98 -1.13 -6.95 -6.87
C ALA A 98 0.37 -6.76 -6.66
N SER A 99 0.77 -6.67 -5.40
CA SER A 99 2.14 -6.85 -4.92
C SER A 99 2.14 -7.96 -3.89
N ASP A 100 3.10 -8.85 -3.98
CA ASP A 100 3.23 -9.97 -3.07
C ASP A 100 4.40 -9.75 -2.12
N GLY A 101 4.14 -9.76 -0.83
CA GLY A 101 5.15 -9.52 0.20
C GLY A 101 6.21 -10.59 0.34
N GLN A 102 5.96 -11.80 -0.16
CA GLN A 102 6.88 -12.92 -0.03
C GLN A 102 7.97 -12.89 -1.12
N GLY A 103 8.88 -11.93 -1.02
CA GLY A 103 10.02 -11.84 -1.92
C GLY A 103 9.71 -11.41 -3.34
N ARG A 104 8.52 -10.91 -3.62
CA ARG A 104 8.09 -10.49 -4.96
C ARG A 104 7.69 -9.01 -5.03
N ASP A 105 8.01 -8.27 -4.01
CA ASP A 105 7.63 -6.86 -3.83
C ASP A 105 8.25 -5.92 -4.89
N PHE A 106 9.37 -6.27 -5.52
CA PHE A 106 9.91 -5.52 -6.65
C PHE A 106 9.25 -5.87 -8.01
N ARG A 107 8.39 -6.90 -8.07
CA ARG A 107 7.51 -7.23 -9.20
C ARG A 107 6.12 -6.62 -9.06
N SER A 108 5.99 -5.59 -8.27
CA SER A 108 4.72 -4.98 -7.93
C SER A 108 3.96 -4.47 -9.16
N GLN A 109 2.64 -4.61 -9.13
CA GLN A 109 1.68 -4.00 -10.03
C GLN A 109 1.02 -2.76 -9.39
N VAL A 110 1.49 -2.35 -8.21
CA VAL A 110 1.11 -1.12 -7.51
C VAL A 110 2.38 -0.32 -7.25
N LEU A 111 2.40 0.92 -7.70
CA LEU A 111 3.55 1.80 -7.54
C LEU A 111 3.49 2.51 -6.19
N VAL A 112 4.57 2.42 -5.42
CA VAL A 112 4.72 3.18 -4.17
C VAL A 112 5.70 4.31 -4.38
N LEU A 113 5.27 5.51 -4.01
CA LEU A 113 6.05 6.75 -4.10
C LEU A 113 6.25 7.36 -2.71
N ILE A 114 7.33 8.11 -2.56
CA ILE A 114 7.57 9.03 -1.45
C ILE A 114 7.86 10.41 -2.06
N ASN A 115 7.06 11.41 -1.73
CA ASN A 115 7.15 12.75 -2.33
C ASN A 115 7.22 12.74 -3.86
N GLY A 116 6.47 11.83 -4.51
CA GLY A 116 6.36 11.74 -5.98
C GLY A 116 7.47 10.95 -6.68
N ARG A 117 8.52 10.48 -5.97
CA ARG A 117 9.54 9.60 -6.53
C ARG A 117 9.36 8.16 -6.08
N ARG A 118 9.89 7.20 -6.82
CA ARG A 118 9.83 5.78 -6.48
C ARG A 118 10.41 5.51 -5.09
N ALA A 119 9.64 4.82 -4.23
CA ALA A 119 10.03 4.54 -2.84
C ALA A 119 11.13 3.47 -2.72
N GLY A 120 11.24 2.60 -3.70
CA GLY A 120 12.02 1.37 -3.67
C GLY A 120 11.14 0.21 -4.12
N THR A 121 10.96 -0.78 -3.27
CA THR A 121 9.98 -1.85 -3.46
C THR A 121 8.59 -1.42 -2.96
N ALA A 122 7.57 -2.21 -3.26
CA ALA A 122 6.22 -1.98 -2.73
C ALA A 122 6.03 -2.45 -1.27
N ASN A 123 7.11 -2.80 -0.60
CA ASN A 123 7.07 -3.20 0.79
C ASN A 123 7.11 -1.97 1.71
N ILE A 124 5.95 -1.56 2.18
CA ILE A 124 5.76 -0.36 3.01
C ILE A 124 5.72 -0.66 4.51
N SER A 125 5.77 -1.93 4.94
CA SER A 125 5.74 -2.28 6.37
C SER A 125 6.96 -1.78 7.14
N LYS A 126 8.09 -1.57 6.48
CA LYS A 126 9.31 -0.98 7.05
C LYS A 126 9.20 0.53 7.32
N LEU A 127 8.21 1.22 6.72
CA LEU A 127 8.07 2.67 6.81
C LEU A 127 7.22 3.05 8.02
N SER A 128 7.73 4.01 8.83
CA SER A 128 6.99 4.58 9.96
C SER A 128 5.92 5.56 9.48
N PRO A 129 4.70 5.56 10.06
CA PRO A 129 3.72 6.60 9.81
C PRO A 129 4.00 7.93 10.53
N ALA A 130 4.96 7.99 11.45
CA ALA A 130 5.19 9.14 12.33
C ALA A 130 5.49 10.45 11.57
N ASP A 131 6.33 10.36 10.52
CA ASP A 131 6.77 11.53 9.75
C ASP A 131 5.94 11.77 8.49
N VAL A 132 4.79 11.11 8.37
CA VAL A 132 3.90 11.23 7.21
C VAL A 132 2.93 12.40 7.40
N GLU A 133 2.85 13.28 6.39
CA GLU A 133 1.88 14.36 6.32
C GLU A 133 0.51 13.86 5.87
N ARG A 134 0.50 13.06 4.80
CA ARG A 134 -0.69 12.38 4.26
C ARG A 134 -0.29 11.27 3.31
N VAL A 135 -1.22 10.38 3.04
CA VAL A 135 -1.08 9.35 2.00
C VAL A 135 -2.15 9.59 0.93
N GLU A 136 -1.72 9.68 -0.33
CA GLU A 136 -2.57 9.82 -1.50
C GLU A 136 -2.62 8.46 -2.24
N VAL A 137 -3.80 7.87 -2.37
CA VAL A 137 -4.01 6.60 -3.08
C VAL A 137 -4.79 6.88 -4.36
N VAL A 138 -4.10 6.85 -5.50
CA VAL A 138 -4.71 6.96 -6.83
C VAL A 138 -5.18 5.58 -7.27
N ARG A 139 -6.44 5.47 -7.63
CA ARG A 139 -7.10 4.20 -7.94
C ARG A 139 -7.07 3.93 -9.44
N GLY A 140 -6.44 2.82 -9.82
CA GLY A 140 -6.25 2.46 -11.21
C GLY A 140 -5.00 3.07 -11.85
N PRO A 141 -4.68 2.70 -13.09
CA PRO A 141 -3.43 3.05 -13.73
C PRO A 141 -3.28 4.56 -13.98
N SER A 142 -2.07 5.07 -13.75
CA SER A 142 -1.66 6.47 -14.02
C SER A 142 -0.26 6.50 -14.63
N SER A 143 -0.02 5.62 -15.60
CA SER A 143 1.32 5.42 -16.17
C SER A 143 1.81 6.56 -17.05
N VAL A 144 0.99 7.54 -17.42
CA VAL A 144 1.43 8.71 -18.19
C VAL A 144 2.46 9.51 -17.38
N VAL A 145 2.17 9.81 -16.12
CA VAL A 145 3.09 10.58 -15.26
C VAL A 145 4.18 9.70 -14.66
N TYR A 146 3.84 8.49 -14.19
CA TYR A 146 4.70 7.70 -13.31
C TYR A 146 5.30 6.42 -13.92
N GLY A 147 4.89 6.04 -15.13
CA GLY A 147 5.48 4.93 -15.89
C GLY A 147 5.09 3.53 -15.40
N SER A 148 6.07 2.63 -15.30
CA SER A 148 5.90 1.20 -15.01
C SER A 148 5.42 0.91 -13.58
N GLN A 149 5.02 -0.36 -13.35
CA GLN A 149 4.51 -0.89 -12.07
C GLN A 149 3.18 -0.27 -11.61
N ASN A 150 2.42 0.30 -12.51
CA ASN A 150 1.21 1.05 -12.24
C ASN A 150 0.01 0.45 -12.97
N ILE A 151 -0.35 -0.77 -12.59
CA ILE A 151 -1.51 -1.53 -13.12
C ILE A 151 -2.75 -1.31 -12.26
N GLY A 152 -2.59 -1.39 -10.94
CA GLY A 152 -3.69 -1.27 -9.98
C GLY A 152 -3.85 0.11 -9.41
N GLY A 153 -2.77 0.91 -9.37
CA GLY A 153 -2.77 2.25 -8.82
C GLY A 153 -1.44 2.69 -8.22
N ILE A 154 -1.50 3.83 -7.56
CA ILE A 154 -0.34 4.46 -6.91
C ILE A 154 -0.66 4.73 -5.45
N ILE A 155 0.32 4.51 -4.58
CA ILE A 155 0.33 4.95 -3.19
C ILE A 155 1.46 5.96 -3.05
N ASN A 156 1.14 7.23 -2.84
CA ASN A 156 2.14 8.28 -2.65
C ASN A 156 2.13 8.76 -1.20
N ILE A 157 3.26 8.63 -0.55
CA ILE A 157 3.48 9.01 0.84
C ILE A 157 4.10 10.40 0.83
N ILE A 158 3.35 11.38 1.27
CA ILE A 158 3.82 12.77 1.41
C ILE A 158 4.37 12.95 2.81
N MET A 159 5.61 13.37 2.90
CA MET A 159 6.31 13.55 4.16
C MET A 159 6.11 14.94 4.74
N LYS A 160 6.23 15.07 6.06
CA LYS A 160 6.27 16.35 6.78
C LYS A 160 7.49 17.17 6.36
N ASP A 161 7.35 18.47 6.36
CA ASP A 161 8.42 19.47 6.17
C ASP A 161 8.34 20.58 7.24
N GLY A 162 9.26 21.51 7.23
CA GLY A 162 9.31 22.59 8.23
C GLY A 162 8.12 23.56 8.18
N ARG A 163 7.42 23.63 7.06
CA ARG A 163 6.23 24.48 6.87
C ARG A 163 4.97 23.77 7.33
N THR A 164 4.91 22.44 7.13
CA THR A 164 3.73 21.63 7.48
C THR A 164 3.74 21.18 8.93
N ALA A 165 4.91 21.02 9.55
CA ALA A 165 5.04 20.55 10.93
C ALA A 165 5.97 21.44 11.79
N PRO A 166 5.62 22.73 11.99
CA PRO A 166 6.40 23.61 12.87
C PRO A 166 6.26 23.22 14.34
N GLY A 167 7.31 23.49 15.13
CA GLY A 167 7.38 23.18 16.56
C GLY A 167 8.09 21.87 16.84
N THR A 168 8.09 21.48 18.11
CA THR A 168 8.67 20.22 18.60
C THR A 168 7.56 19.31 19.11
N LEU A 169 7.58 18.06 18.70
CA LEU A 169 6.70 17.00 19.23
C LEU A 169 7.56 15.88 19.81
N VAL A 170 7.27 15.51 21.04
CA VAL A 170 7.74 14.27 21.67
C VAL A 170 6.52 13.38 21.89
N ASP A 171 6.54 12.17 21.38
CA ASP A 171 5.49 11.16 21.59
C ASP A 171 6.12 9.88 22.15
N LEU A 172 5.61 9.41 23.28
CA LEU A 172 6.03 8.16 23.91
C LEU A 172 4.80 7.29 24.14
N ALA A 173 4.88 6.02 23.74
CA ALA A 173 3.78 5.08 23.91
C ALA A 173 4.28 3.72 24.40
N ALA A 174 3.44 3.08 25.20
CA ALA A 174 3.61 1.69 25.64
C ALA A 174 2.30 0.92 25.46
N GLY A 175 2.39 -0.41 25.36
CA GLY A 175 1.18 -1.21 25.13
C GLY A 175 1.36 -2.71 25.27
N SER A 176 0.36 -3.43 24.79
CA SER A 176 0.31 -4.89 24.81
C SER A 176 1.48 -5.50 24.02
N SER A 177 1.89 -6.69 24.42
CA SER A 177 3.00 -7.42 23.80
C SER A 177 4.33 -6.65 23.90
N ASP A 178 4.57 -6.09 25.07
CA ASP A 178 5.81 -5.37 25.37
C ASP A 178 6.10 -4.23 24.37
N LEU A 179 5.04 -3.62 23.81
CA LEU A 179 5.17 -2.50 22.90
C LEU A 179 5.76 -1.28 23.61
N LEU A 180 6.84 -0.76 23.06
CA LEU A 180 7.42 0.54 23.42
C LEU A 180 7.73 1.31 22.15
N GLN A 181 7.27 2.56 22.06
CA GLN A 181 7.51 3.43 20.90
C GLN A 181 7.85 4.85 21.34
N GLY A 182 8.73 5.50 20.59
CA GLY A 182 9.10 6.89 20.79
C GLY A 182 9.25 7.62 19.47
N THR A 183 8.82 8.89 19.45
CA THR A 183 9.01 9.80 18.31
C THR A 183 9.44 11.16 18.82
N LEU A 184 10.45 11.74 18.16
CA LEU A 184 10.88 13.13 18.34
C LEU A 184 10.84 13.82 16.98
N GLN A 185 10.11 14.91 16.89
CA GLN A 185 10.01 15.73 15.68
C GLN A 185 10.30 17.18 16.02
N HIS A 186 11.03 17.85 15.15
CA HIS A 186 11.27 19.29 15.25
C HIS A 186 11.28 19.90 13.87
N GLY A 187 10.44 20.90 13.67
CA GLY A 187 10.33 21.61 12.41
C GLY A 187 10.16 23.10 12.63
N GLY A 188 10.46 23.89 11.60
CA GLY A 188 10.30 25.33 11.67
C GLY A 188 10.67 26.03 10.38
N GLN A 189 10.41 27.32 10.39
CA GLN A 189 10.77 28.25 9.31
C GLN A 189 11.33 29.53 9.89
N ASN A 190 12.43 30.00 9.31
CA ASN A 190 12.99 31.31 9.64
C ASN A 190 13.47 32.00 8.35
N GLY A 191 12.84 33.10 8.00
CA GLY A 191 13.09 33.79 6.73
C GLY A 191 12.87 32.87 5.54
N ASN A 192 13.92 32.65 4.76
CA ASN A 192 13.90 31.85 3.54
C ASN A 192 14.22 30.36 3.77
N VAL A 193 14.52 29.96 4.99
CA VAL A 193 14.89 28.57 5.33
C VAL A 193 13.75 27.92 6.11
N ASP A 194 13.40 26.72 5.74
CA ASP A 194 12.58 25.83 6.56
C ASP A 194 13.30 24.49 6.75
N TRP A 195 13.07 23.86 7.89
CA TRP A 195 13.70 22.61 8.25
C TRP A 195 12.75 21.68 8.99
N TYR A 196 13.00 20.40 8.88
CA TYR A 196 12.32 19.36 9.63
C TYR A 196 13.30 18.22 9.96
N ILE A 197 13.21 17.69 11.15
CA ILE A 197 13.86 16.46 11.57
C ILE A 197 12.88 15.61 12.37
N GLY A 198 12.76 14.34 12.02
CA GLY A 198 11.96 13.34 12.71
C GLY A 198 12.82 12.12 13.04
N LEU A 199 12.75 11.67 14.28
CA LEU A 199 13.33 10.43 14.76
C LEU A 199 12.22 9.58 15.32
N SER A 200 12.14 8.32 14.92
CA SER A 200 11.20 7.37 15.47
C SER A 200 11.87 6.05 15.79
N GLY A 201 11.41 5.38 16.82
CA GLY A 201 11.86 4.05 17.20
C GLY A 201 10.77 3.30 17.93
N GLY A 202 10.83 1.99 17.89
CA GLY A 202 9.90 1.16 18.64
C GLY A 202 10.20 -0.31 18.52
N GLU A 203 9.84 -1.02 19.56
CA GLU A 203 9.93 -2.47 19.66
C GLU A 203 8.60 -3.08 20.06
N LYS A 204 8.38 -4.31 19.68
CA LYS A 204 7.22 -5.09 20.09
C LYS A 204 7.60 -6.54 20.25
N GLY A 205 7.26 -7.13 21.38
CA GLY A 205 7.44 -8.54 21.64
C GLY A 205 6.37 -9.40 20.93
N ASN A 206 6.44 -10.69 21.19
CA ASN A 206 5.52 -11.67 20.61
C ASN A 206 4.07 -11.43 21.04
N TYR A 207 3.14 -11.35 20.09
CA TYR A 207 1.73 -11.06 20.35
C TYR A 207 0.92 -12.33 20.72
N ARG A 208 -0.24 -12.10 21.31
CA ARG A 208 -1.28 -13.13 21.50
C ARG A 208 -2.26 -13.08 20.35
N SER A 209 -2.60 -14.25 19.81
CA SER A 209 -3.64 -14.34 18.78
C SER A 209 -5.04 -14.05 19.34
N GLY A 210 -5.93 -13.56 18.49
CA GLY A 210 -7.32 -13.29 18.87
C GLY A 210 -8.11 -14.56 19.25
N ARG A 211 -9.37 -14.36 19.68
CA ARG A 211 -10.27 -15.37 20.23
C ARG A 211 -9.68 -16.12 21.43
N GLY A 212 -8.98 -15.39 22.29
CA GLY A 212 -8.34 -15.98 23.48
C GLY A 212 -7.19 -16.92 23.16
N GLY A 213 -6.60 -16.81 21.98
CA GLY A 213 -5.45 -17.61 21.55
C GLY A 213 -4.19 -17.34 22.37
N GLY A 214 -3.23 -18.26 22.29
CA GLY A 214 -1.96 -18.18 23.01
C GLY A 214 -1.01 -17.13 22.46
N LYS A 215 0.09 -16.90 23.19
CA LYS A 215 1.23 -16.13 22.70
C LYS A 215 1.87 -16.91 21.54
N LEU A 216 2.11 -16.24 20.43
CA LEU A 216 2.74 -16.81 19.25
C LEU A 216 4.21 -16.43 19.23
N ASP A 217 5.08 -17.42 19.19
CA ASP A 217 6.50 -17.19 19.06
C ASP A 217 6.86 -16.62 17.69
N ASN A 218 8.00 -15.95 17.63
CA ASN A 218 8.55 -15.39 16.40
C ASN A 218 7.61 -14.39 15.70
N THR A 219 7.03 -13.47 16.47
CA THR A 219 6.17 -12.39 15.96
C THR A 219 6.61 -11.01 16.43
N ALA A 220 7.78 -10.94 17.08
CA ALA A 220 8.41 -9.70 17.52
C ALA A 220 9.02 -8.91 16.36
N TRP A 221 9.34 -7.63 16.60
CA TRP A 221 10.05 -6.76 15.67
C TRP A 221 10.61 -5.51 16.36
N ASP A 222 11.67 -4.93 15.77
CA ASP A 222 12.22 -3.61 16.09
C ASP A 222 12.11 -2.67 14.88
N ARG A 223 11.87 -1.38 15.10
CA ARG A 223 11.77 -0.35 14.04
C ARG A 223 12.54 0.89 14.40
N HIS A 224 13.19 1.49 13.38
CA HIS A 224 13.88 2.77 13.50
C HIS A 224 13.62 3.62 12.27
N GLY A 225 13.44 4.92 12.47
CA GLY A 225 13.22 5.89 11.40
C GLY A 225 13.94 7.21 11.66
N LEU A 226 14.49 7.76 10.59
CA LEU A 226 15.05 9.10 10.51
C LEU A 226 14.53 9.78 9.26
N THR A 227 13.98 10.97 9.41
CA THR A 227 13.59 11.86 8.31
C THR A 227 14.22 13.22 8.56
N ALA A 228 14.84 13.83 7.54
CA ALA A 228 15.30 15.21 7.58
C ALA A 228 14.94 15.92 6.28
N ALA A 229 14.42 17.13 6.38
CA ALA A 229 14.10 17.98 5.26
C ALA A 229 14.67 19.39 5.47
N LEU A 230 15.21 19.97 4.43
CA LEU A 230 15.70 21.35 4.39
C LEU A 230 15.21 22.02 3.11
N GLY A 231 14.52 23.14 3.27
CA GLY A 231 14.04 23.97 2.17
C GLY A 231 14.67 25.34 2.18
N TYR A 232 15.02 25.85 1.01
CA TYR A 232 15.54 27.19 0.83
C TYR A 232 14.80 27.92 -0.30
N GLN A 233 14.12 29.02 0.06
CA GLN A 233 13.41 29.89 -0.87
C GLN A 233 14.34 31.03 -1.28
N PHE A 234 14.94 30.96 -2.49
CA PHE A 234 15.82 32.00 -3.01
C PHE A 234 15.08 33.34 -3.19
N ASN A 235 13.89 33.23 -3.74
CA ASN A 235 12.93 34.30 -3.96
C ASN A 235 11.54 33.67 -4.20
N PRO A 236 10.45 34.44 -4.38
CA PRO A 236 9.10 33.88 -4.58
C PRO A 236 8.96 32.90 -5.75
N GLN A 237 9.90 32.94 -6.70
CA GLN A 237 9.87 32.12 -7.90
C GLN A 237 10.73 30.87 -7.82
N HIS A 238 11.75 30.80 -6.95
CA HIS A 238 12.77 29.76 -6.97
C HIS A 238 12.97 29.13 -5.59
N ARG A 239 12.89 27.79 -5.53
CA ARG A 239 13.05 27.02 -4.31
C ARG A 239 13.92 25.78 -4.53
N LEU A 240 14.71 25.44 -3.52
CA LEU A 240 15.49 24.22 -3.43
C LEU A 240 15.04 23.43 -2.19
N ASP A 241 14.84 22.14 -2.34
CA ASP A 241 14.50 21.20 -1.27
C ASP A 241 15.48 20.03 -1.25
N VAL A 242 15.94 19.66 -0.05
CA VAL A 242 16.76 18.48 0.19
C VAL A 242 16.05 17.62 1.23
N ASN A 243 15.88 16.34 0.93
CA ASN A 243 15.28 15.37 1.85
C ASN A 243 16.22 14.19 2.04
N VAL A 244 16.37 13.73 3.26
CA VAL A 244 17.11 12.52 3.63
C VAL A 244 16.21 11.65 4.48
N ARG A 245 16.23 10.35 4.20
CA ARG A 245 15.41 9.41 4.94
C ARG A 245 16.13 8.08 5.14
N SER A 246 15.91 7.46 6.30
CA SER A 246 16.34 6.10 6.61
C SER A 246 15.30 5.45 7.52
N ASP A 247 14.66 4.39 7.06
CA ASP A 247 13.70 3.60 7.83
C ASP A 247 14.05 2.13 7.75
N GLY A 248 13.81 1.41 8.83
CA GLY A 248 14.03 -0.02 8.88
C GLY A 248 13.15 -0.73 9.89
N ILE A 249 12.97 -2.02 9.62
CA ILE A 249 12.44 -3.01 10.54
C ILE A 249 13.43 -4.14 10.64
N TYR A 250 13.69 -4.58 11.85
CA TYR A 250 14.75 -5.53 12.18
C TYR A 250 14.21 -6.63 13.08
N ASP A 251 14.89 -7.77 13.08
CA ASP A 251 14.51 -8.94 13.87
C ASP A 251 13.04 -9.33 13.71
N ALA A 252 12.47 -9.01 12.53
CA ALA A 252 11.07 -9.26 12.28
C ALA A 252 10.81 -10.74 12.08
N GLY A 253 10.10 -11.34 13.02
CA GLY A 253 9.76 -12.75 12.96
C GLY A 253 8.66 -13.06 11.94
N PHE A 254 8.50 -14.32 11.59
CA PHE A 254 7.41 -14.81 10.75
C PHE A 254 6.14 -15.03 11.57
N ARG A 255 5.11 -14.27 11.25
CA ARG A 255 3.82 -14.32 11.92
C ARG A 255 3.20 -15.73 11.82
N GLY A 256 3.10 -16.40 12.95
CA GLY A 256 2.38 -17.67 13.07
C GLY A 256 3.10 -18.91 12.58
N SER A 257 4.34 -18.81 12.11
CA SER A 257 5.15 -20.00 11.87
C SER A 257 5.74 -20.50 13.19
N ALA A 258 4.93 -21.19 13.98
CA ALA A 258 5.38 -21.79 15.23
C ALA A 258 6.42 -22.92 15.01
N ALA A 259 6.55 -23.44 13.79
CA ALA A 259 7.45 -24.53 13.47
C ALA A 259 8.90 -24.08 13.31
N ASN A 260 9.15 -22.81 13.06
CA ASN A 260 10.51 -22.33 12.88
C ASN A 260 10.76 -20.90 13.39
N ILE A 261 11.18 -20.83 14.65
CA ILE A 261 11.52 -19.59 15.34
C ILE A 261 12.82 -18.94 14.83
N HIS A 262 13.50 -19.55 13.86
CA HIS A 262 14.77 -19.06 13.31
C HIS A 262 14.59 -18.28 12.01
N SER A 263 13.36 -18.15 11.51
CA SER A 263 13.09 -17.31 10.36
C SER A 263 12.98 -15.85 10.81
N GLN A 264 13.77 -14.97 10.18
CA GLN A 264 13.83 -13.53 10.47
C GLN A 264 13.94 -12.75 9.18
N ASP A 265 13.53 -11.48 9.22
CA ASP A 265 13.53 -10.59 8.08
C ASP A 265 13.95 -9.18 8.54
N ASP A 266 15.08 -8.69 8.05
CA ASP A 266 15.58 -7.35 8.25
C ASP A 266 15.41 -6.55 6.96
N ARG A 267 14.69 -5.45 7.02
CA ARG A 267 14.45 -4.61 5.86
C ARG A 267 14.66 -3.15 6.17
N TYR A 268 15.38 -2.45 5.30
CA TYR A 268 15.56 -1.01 5.43
C TYR A 268 15.54 -0.30 4.09
N ASN A 269 15.16 0.96 4.14
CA ASN A 269 15.11 1.87 3.00
C ASN A 269 15.82 3.18 3.36
N GLN A 270 16.74 3.60 2.51
CA GLN A 270 17.47 4.84 2.65
C GLN A 270 17.34 5.66 1.38
N SER A 271 17.20 6.97 1.52
CA SER A 271 17.13 7.85 0.35
C SER A 271 17.69 9.24 0.61
N ILE A 272 18.09 9.86 -0.48
CA ILE A 272 18.38 11.28 -0.57
C ILE A 272 17.72 11.83 -1.81
N ASP A 273 17.09 12.98 -1.67
CA ASP A 273 16.33 13.68 -2.70
C ASP A 273 16.77 15.12 -2.80
N LEU A 274 16.91 15.62 -4.02
CA LEU A 274 17.19 17.02 -4.34
C LEU A 274 16.13 17.52 -5.32
N GLY A 275 15.29 18.45 -4.89
CA GLY A 275 14.24 19.07 -5.68
C GLY A 275 14.52 20.53 -5.92
N TYR A 276 14.46 20.97 -7.18
CA TYR A 276 14.47 22.38 -7.54
C TYR A 276 13.20 22.73 -8.29
N SER A 277 12.45 23.69 -7.77
CA SER A 277 11.25 24.21 -8.41
C SER A 277 11.41 25.68 -8.76
N GLY A 278 10.88 26.04 -9.92
CA GLY A 278 10.93 27.40 -10.39
C GLY A 278 9.70 27.77 -11.20
N LYS A 279 9.46 29.10 -11.32
CA LYS A 279 8.40 29.66 -12.14
C LYS A 279 8.76 31.07 -12.61
N THR A 280 8.16 31.51 -13.73
CA THR A 280 8.26 32.89 -14.19
C THR A 280 7.41 33.82 -13.32
N GLN A 281 7.66 35.12 -13.37
CA GLN A 281 6.91 36.13 -12.60
C GLN A 281 5.41 36.14 -12.92
N ASP A 282 5.06 35.84 -14.17
CA ASP A 282 3.67 35.75 -14.65
C ASP A 282 3.02 34.38 -14.47
N ASP A 283 3.70 33.43 -13.77
CA ASP A 283 3.29 32.05 -13.54
C ASP A 283 2.98 31.23 -14.81
N ARG A 284 3.33 31.75 -16.00
CA ARG A 284 3.05 31.08 -17.27
C ARG A 284 3.94 29.88 -17.54
N VAL A 285 5.18 29.93 -17.08
CA VAL A 285 6.11 28.82 -17.18
C VAL A 285 6.56 28.43 -15.77
N ARG A 286 6.49 27.16 -15.49
CA ARG A 286 6.99 26.55 -14.25
C ARG A 286 7.83 25.34 -14.57
N TRP A 287 8.69 24.95 -13.68
CA TRP A 287 9.49 23.73 -13.85
C TRP A 287 9.81 23.11 -12.51
N THR A 288 9.95 21.78 -12.54
CA THR A 288 10.49 21.00 -11.43
C THR A 288 11.59 20.10 -11.96
N VAL A 289 12.71 20.09 -11.26
CA VAL A 289 13.80 19.15 -11.48
C VAL A 289 14.01 18.39 -10.18
N HIS A 290 13.90 17.08 -10.22
CA HIS A 290 13.98 16.22 -9.06
C HIS A 290 14.97 15.08 -9.29
N GLY A 291 16.12 15.13 -8.61
CA GLY A 291 17.11 14.07 -8.59
C GLY A 291 17.05 13.28 -7.30
N TYR A 292 17.22 11.97 -7.36
CA TYR A 292 17.14 11.13 -6.17
C TYR A 292 18.01 9.89 -6.26
N LYS A 293 18.35 9.38 -5.07
CA LYS A 293 18.98 8.07 -4.88
C LYS A 293 18.29 7.32 -3.76
N VAL A 294 17.95 6.05 -4.02
CA VAL A 294 17.30 5.16 -3.07
C VAL A 294 18.11 3.88 -2.94
N ARG A 295 18.24 3.39 -1.72
CA ARG A 295 18.71 2.04 -1.42
C ARG A 295 17.65 1.30 -0.63
N ASP A 296 17.21 0.17 -1.12
CA ASP A 296 16.24 -0.70 -0.51
C ASP A 296 16.87 -2.08 -0.30
N VAL A 297 16.94 -2.53 0.94
CA VAL A 297 17.58 -3.79 1.32
C VAL A 297 16.60 -4.69 2.03
N ASP A 298 16.69 -5.96 1.70
CA ASP A 298 15.95 -7.06 2.26
C ASP A 298 16.92 -8.18 2.57
N ASP A 299 17.10 -8.46 3.84
CA ASP A 299 17.98 -9.50 4.36
C ASP A 299 17.15 -10.47 5.19
N PHE A 300 16.84 -11.63 4.62
CA PHE A 300 16.00 -12.58 5.28
C PHE A 300 16.62 -13.95 5.44
N HIS A 301 16.41 -14.51 6.60
CA HIS A 301 16.74 -15.87 6.97
C HIS A 301 15.45 -16.71 6.93
N TRP A 302 15.39 -17.64 6.00
CA TRP A 302 14.23 -18.51 5.86
C TRP A 302 14.60 -19.93 6.26
N ALA A 303 14.09 -20.36 7.40
CA ALA A 303 14.31 -21.71 7.88
C ALA A 303 13.20 -22.65 7.42
N SER A 304 13.56 -23.86 6.96
CA SER A 304 12.59 -24.89 6.62
C SER A 304 11.84 -25.37 7.88
N PRO A 305 10.62 -25.92 7.75
CA PRO A 305 9.94 -26.57 8.84
C PRO A 305 10.85 -27.59 9.56
N ILE A 306 10.75 -27.66 10.87
CA ILE A 306 11.51 -28.64 11.66
C ILE A 306 10.97 -30.03 11.33
N ILE A 307 11.79 -30.84 10.65
CA ILE A 307 11.47 -32.24 10.43
C ILE A 307 11.63 -32.96 11.78
N ARG A 308 10.56 -33.64 12.23
CA ARG A 308 10.60 -34.43 13.46
C ARG A 308 10.72 -35.91 13.12
N ASN A 309 11.52 -36.65 13.90
CA ASN A 309 11.60 -38.09 13.80
C ASN A 309 10.33 -38.75 14.42
N ALA A 310 10.21 -40.07 14.32
CA ALA A 310 9.08 -40.83 14.86
C ALA A 310 8.86 -40.67 16.37
N ALA A 311 9.88 -40.24 17.11
CA ALA A 311 9.80 -39.95 18.55
C ALA A 311 9.42 -38.48 18.84
N GLY A 312 9.14 -37.67 17.81
CA GLY A 312 8.78 -36.25 17.94
C GLY A 312 9.97 -35.30 18.16
N ASN A 313 11.19 -35.80 18.16
CA ASN A 313 12.40 -34.97 18.31
C ASN A 313 12.80 -34.33 16.98
N PRO A 314 13.37 -33.11 16.98
CA PRO A 314 13.89 -32.50 15.78
C PRO A 314 14.88 -33.44 15.07
N ALA A 315 14.61 -33.76 13.80
CA ALA A 315 15.52 -34.56 13.00
C ALA A 315 16.67 -33.69 12.49
N PRO A 316 17.87 -34.24 12.28
CA PRO A 316 18.92 -33.55 11.57
C PRO A 316 18.45 -33.22 10.14
N GLY A 317 18.52 -31.96 9.70
CA GLY A 317 18.16 -31.60 8.32
C GLY A 317 17.40 -30.29 8.15
N THR A 318 17.17 -29.53 9.22
CA THR A 318 16.65 -28.16 9.09
C THR A 318 17.59 -27.36 8.18
N ARG A 319 17.08 -26.96 7.03
CA ARG A 319 17.81 -26.11 6.09
C ARG A 319 17.42 -24.67 6.34
N MET A 320 18.37 -23.80 6.24
CA MET A 320 18.12 -22.36 6.31
C MET A 320 18.70 -21.70 5.07
N ASP A 321 17.93 -20.89 4.41
CA ASP A 321 18.39 -20.00 3.35
C ASP A 321 18.57 -18.60 3.95
N HIS A 322 19.76 -18.07 3.81
CA HIS A 322 20.06 -16.66 4.03
C HIS A 322 20.13 -15.98 2.68
N ASN A 323 19.24 -15.04 2.43
CA ASN A 323 19.14 -14.34 1.16
C ASN A 323 19.15 -12.83 1.39
N THR A 324 20.12 -12.17 0.81
CA THR A 324 20.25 -10.72 0.81
C THR A 324 19.87 -10.17 -0.56
N ARG A 325 18.98 -9.19 -0.60
CA ARG A 325 18.63 -8.43 -1.80
C ARG A 325 18.88 -6.96 -1.57
N ARG A 326 19.52 -6.32 -2.51
CA ARG A 326 19.77 -4.88 -2.49
C ARG A 326 19.35 -4.27 -3.82
N LEU A 327 18.41 -3.36 -3.76
CA LEU A 327 17.95 -2.54 -4.87
C LEU A 327 18.47 -1.11 -4.69
N ASP A 328 19.36 -0.68 -5.56
CA ASP A 328 19.82 0.71 -5.67
C ASP A 328 19.10 1.37 -6.86
N ILE A 329 18.48 2.53 -6.64
CA ILE A 329 17.79 3.32 -7.68
C ILE A 329 18.41 4.72 -7.72
N GLU A 330 18.68 5.21 -8.91
CA GLU A 330 19.07 6.59 -9.19
C GLU A 330 18.10 7.15 -10.24
N GLY A 331 17.55 8.34 -10.02
CA GLY A 331 16.59 8.92 -10.94
C GLY A 331 16.72 10.43 -11.08
N LEU A 332 16.27 10.91 -12.24
CA LEU A 332 16.15 12.32 -12.56
C LEU A 332 14.83 12.55 -13.30
N HIS A 333 13.98 13.41 -12.77
CA HIS A 333 12.73 13.86 -13.37
C HIS A 333 12.84 15.35 -13.71
N VAL A 334 12.47 15.72 -14.93
CA VAL A 334 12.42 17.10 -15.40
C VAL A 334 11.03 17.38 -15.96
N GLN A 335 10.32 18.27 -15.33
CA GLN A 335 8.90 18.55 -15.61
C GLN A 335 8.66 20.05 -15.85
N PRO A 336 8.90 20.58 -17.06
CA PRO A 336 8.42 21.91 -17.41
C PRO A 336 6.91 21.90 -17.65
N GLY A 337 6.24 22.91 -17.11
CA GLY A 337 4.83 23.19 -17.33
C GLY A 337 4.62 24.57 -17.88
N MET A 338 3.63 24.75 -18.75
CA MET A 338 3.36 26.03 -19.35
C MET A 338 1.87 26.27 -19.63
N THR A 339 1.47 27.52 -19.52
CA THR A 339 0.14 27.99 -19.91
C THR A 339 0.26 28.73 -21.24
N LEU A 340 -0.19 28.12 -22.34
CA LEU A 340 -0.06 28.68 -23.67
C LEU A 340 -1.15 29.72 -23.97
N TRP A 341 -2.36 29.51 -23.45
CA TRP A 341 -3.51 30.41 -23.51
C TRP A 341 -4.38 30.27 -22.26
N ARG A 342 -5.37 31.13 -22.14
CA ARG A 342 -6.28 31.09 -20.97
C ARG A 342 -6.97 29.73 -20.84
N GLY A 343 -6.89 29.13 -19.64
CA GLY A 343 -7.49 27.85 -19.34
C GLY A 343 -6.68 26.65 -19.79
N ASN A 344 -5.57 26.84 -20.50
CA ASN A 344 -4.64 25.78 -20.87
C ASN A 344 -3.60 25.52 -19.77
N ASP A 345 -3.22 24.28 -19.59
CA ASP A 345 -2.14 23.85 -18.71
C ASP A 345 -1.44 22.64 -19.31
N LEU A 346 -0.32 22.88 -19.96
CA LEU A 346 0.52 21.86 -20.59
C LEU A 346 1.67 21.47 -19.66
N LEU A 347 1.82 20.20 -19.40
CA LEU A 347 2.95 19.57 -18.71
C LEU A 347 3.73 18.71 -19.69
N LEU A 348 5.03 18.95 -19.78
CA LEU A 348 5.98 18.06 -20.46
C LEU A 348 6.80 17.35 -19.41
N GLY A 349 7.32 16.18 -19.73
CA GLY A 349 8.17 15.45 -18.81
C GLY A 349 9.23 14.62 -19.51
N TRP A 350 10.36 14.57 -18.87
CA TRP A 350 11.43 13.62 -19.16
C TRP A 350 11.87 12.97 -17.88
N ASP A 351 11.86 11.63 -17.88
CA ASP A 351 12.33 10.81 -16.78
C ASP A 351 13.49 9.93 -17.22
N TRP A 352 14.52 9.93 -16.41
CA TRP A 352 15.59 8.96 -16.46
C TRP A 352 15.67 8.22 -15.13
N GLU A 353 15.69 6.89 -15.17
CA GLU A 353 15.87 6.06 -13.97
C GLU A 353 16.81 4.91 -14.28
N LYS A 354 17.69 4.60 -13.34
CA LYS A 354 18.51 3.42 -13.36
C LYS A 354 18.39 2.67 -12.04
N SER A 355 17.95 1.42 -12.11
CA SER A 355 17.86 0.54 -10.96
C SER A 355 18.82 -0.63 -11.10
N ARG A 356 19.41 -1.03 -9.98
CA ARG A 356 20.31 -2.19 -9.89
C ARG A 356 19.88 -3.10 -8.77
N LEU A 357 19.48 -4.32 -9.09
CA LEU A 357 19.20 -5.37 -8.12
C LEU A 357 20.44 -6.27 -8.00
N ARG A 358 20.86 -6.51 -6.77
CA ARG A 358 21.88 -7.49 -6.43
C ARG A 358 21.33 -8.44 -5.38
N SER A 359 21.53 -9.72 -5.60
CA SER A 359 21.00 -10.76 -4.74
C SER A 359 22.04 -11.86 -4.55
N ASP A 360 22.20 -12.27 -3.31
CA ASP A 360 23.05 -13.38 -2.89
C ASP A 360 22.22 -14.32 -2.02
N ARG A 361 22.45 -15.63 -2.16
CA ARG A 361 21.77 -16.66 -1.37
C ARG A 361 22.74 -17.74 -0.92
N PHE A 362 22.68 -18.00 0.38
CA PHE A 362 23.45 -19.08 1.00
C PHE A 362 22.51 -20.06 1.66
N ARG A 363 22.79 -21.35 1.53
CA ARG A 363 22.09 -22.41 2.25
C ARG A 363 22.97 -22.94 3.35
N VAL A 364 22.46 -22.84 4.56
CA VAL A 364 23.06 -23.47 5.74
C VAL A 364 22.47 -24.86 5.88
N GLY A 365 23.32 -25.85 5.91
CA GLY A 365 22.91 -27.23 6.21
C GLY A 365 22.84 -27.49 7.71
N VAL A 366 22.75 -28.76 8.06
CA VAL A 366 22.86 -29.27 9.44
C VAL A 366 24.14 -28.74 10.10
N PRO A 367 24.16 -28.47 11.42
CA PRO A 367 25.39 -28.09 12.12
C PRO A 367 26.58 -28.96 11.72
N GLY A 368 27.65 -28.32 11.27
CA GLY A 368 28.84 -28.98 10.73
C GLY A 368 28.93 -29.04 9.21
N ASN A 369 27.89 -28.71 8.47
CA ASN A 369 27.96 -28.56 7.01
C ASN A 369 28.45 -27.15 6.63
N PRO A 370 29.30 -27.07 5.56
CA PRO A 370 29.73 -25.76 5.08
C PRO A 370 28.53 -24.94 4.55
N LEU A 371 28.67 -23.64 4.68
CA LEU A 371 27.76 -22.68 4.05
C LEU A 371 27.89 -22.81 2.52
N ALA A 372 26.80 -23.22 1.85
CA ALA A 372 26.78 -23.38 0.40
C ALA A 372 26.12 -22.18 -0.28
N GLN A 373 26.86 -21.47 -1.11
CA GLN A 373 26.26 -20.46 -1.99
C GLN A 373 25.47 -21.16 -3.11
N ILE A 374 24.23 -20.74 -3.29
CA ILE A 374 23.29 -21.31 -4.27
C ILE A 374 22.67 -20.19 -5.11
N PRO A 375 22.00 -20.50 -6.25
CA PRO A 375 21.30 -19.49 -7.02
C PRO A 375 20.29 -18.71 -6.16
N PRO A 376 20.34 -17.36 -6.18
CA PRO A 376 19.37 -16.55 -5.45
C PRO A 376 17.96 -16.67 -6.04
N TYR A 377 16.96 -16.27 -5.27
CA TYR A 377 15.57 -16.20 -5.76
C TYR A 377 15.39 -15.19 -6.88
N ASP A 378 16.22 -14.17 -6.92
CA ASP A 378 16.16 -13.08 -7.88
C ASP A 378 17.50 -12.91 -8.60
N ASN A 379 17.43 -12.83 -9.93
CA ASN A 379 18.57 -12.62 -10.76
C ASN A 379 19.10 -11.19 -10.61
N ASN A 380 20.42 -11.05 -10.61
CA ASN A 380 21.06 -9.75 -10.68
C ASN A 380 20.69 -9.03 -11.98
N GLN A 381 20.31 -7.77 -11.86
CA GLN A 381 19.90 -6.98 -13.01
C GLN A 381 20.29 -5.52 -12.89
N THR A 382 20.40 -4.88 -14.04
CA THR A 382 20.40 -3.43 -14.17
C THR A 382 19.30 -3.06 -15.17
N GLU A 383 18.32 -2.26 -14.73
CA GLU A 383 17.33 -1.69 -15.60
C GLU A 383 17.61 -0.20 -15.80
N THR A 384 17.51 0.27 -17.05
CA THR A 384 17.62 1.70 -17.38
C THR A 384 16.39 2.08 -18.16
N VAL A 385 15.72 3.14 -17.72
CA VAL A 385 14.50 3.68 -18.30
C VAL A 385 14.73 5.11 -18.75
N ASN A 386 14.32 5.41 -19.97
CA ASN A 386 14.13 6.77 -20.47
C ASN A 386 12.68 6.93 -20.90
N ALA A 387 12.03 8.00 -20.49
CA ALA A 387 10.66 8.23 -20.85
C ALA A 387 10.39 9.70 -21.14
N PHE A 388 9.54 9.93 -22.12
CA PHE A 388 9.05 11.27 -22.48
C PHE A 388 7.53 11.24 -22.43
N TYR A 389 6.95 12.28 -21.87
CA TYR A 389 5.51 12.42 -21.81
C TYR A 389 5.05 13.86 -21.91
N PHE A 390 3.80 13.99 -22.29
CA PHE A 390 3.08 15.24 -22.17
C PHE A 390 1.68 14.97 -21.62
N GLU A 391 1.17 15.92 -20.88
CA GLU A 391 -0.21 15.98 -20.43
C GLU A 391 -0.72 17.41 -20.65
N ASP A 392 -1.89 17.54 -21.26
CA ASP A 392 -2.56 18.80 -21.47
C ASP A 392 -3.91 18.83 -20.78
N ALA A 393 -4.16 19.88 -20.01
CA ALA A 393 -5.45 20.15 -19.40
C ALA A 393 -6.03 21.44 -19.95
N GLN A 394 -7.28 21.38 -20.40
CA GLN A 394 -8.00 22.52 -20.92
C GLN A 394 -9.26 22.80 -20.10
N LYS A 395 -9.34 24.00 -19.52
CA LYS A 395 -10.53 24.53 -18.87
C LYS A 395 -11.43 25.21 -19.89
N LEU A 396 -12.69 24.82 -19.92
CA LEU A 396 -13.71 25.26 -20.87
C LEU A 396 -15.00 25.63 -20.12
N VAL A 397 -15.91 26.32 -20.80
CA VAL A 397 -17.25 26.62 -20.25
C VAL A 397 -17.13 27.37 -18.92
N ASP A 398 -16.41 28.47 -18.88
CA ASP A 398 -16.14 29.25 -17.66
C ASP A 398 -15.58 28.41 -16.51
N ASP A 399 -14.56 27.62 -16.82
CA ASP A 399 -13.87 26.70 -15.92
C ASP A 399 -14.75 25.57 -15.31
N ARG A 400 -15.95 25.37 -15.84
CA ARG A 400 -16.86 24.27 -15.40
C ARG A 400 -16.49 22.91 -15.99
N LEU A 401 -15.88 22.88 -17.19
CA LEU A 401 -15.42 21.66 -17.85
C LEU A 401 -13.91 21.68 -17.90
N VAL A 402 -13.27 20.66 -17.34
CA VAL A 402 -11.83 20.41 -17.49
C VAL A 402 -11.67 19.12 -18.30
N LEU A 403 -11.05 19.22 -19.47
CA LEU A 403 -10.62 18.07 -20.25
C LEU A 403 -9.12 17.89 -20.07
N ARG A 404 -8.68 16.65 -19.87
CA ARG A 404 -7.28 16.30 -19.68
C ARG A 404 -6.93 15.10 -20.54
N GLY A 405 -5.79 15.17 -21.22
CA GLY A 405 -5.27 14.05 -22.01
C GLY A 405 -3.75 14.01 -21.95
N GLY A 406 -3.21 12.82 -21.95
CA GLY A 406 -1.76 12.64 -21.90
C GLY A 406 -1.29 11.37 -22.58
N VAL A 407 -0.05 11.38 -23.02
CA VAL A 407 0.65 10.25 -23.63
C VAL A 407 2.08 10.20 -23.10
N ARG A 408 2.55 8.99 -22.80
CA ARG A 408 3.93 8.68 -22.42
C ARG A 408 4.51 7.62 -23.33
N ARG A 409 5.75 7.83 -23.75
CA ARG A 409 6.60 6.84 -24.40
C ARG A 409 7.73 6.45 -23.47
N THR A 410 7.77 5.19 -23.06
CA THR A 410 8.81 4.61 -22.22
C THR A 410 9.70 3.71 -23.07
N LEU A 411 11.01 3.89 -22.94
CA LEU A 411 12.07 3.10 -23.54
C LEU A 411 12.89 2.51 -22.40
N GLY A 412 12.84 1.21 -22.22
CA GLY A 412 13.53 0.52 -21.15
C GLY A 412 14.48 -0.55 -21.67
N THR A 413 15.56 -0.75 -20.98
CA THR A 413 16.52 -1.85 -21.19
C THR A 413 16.71 -2.59 -19.89
N THR A 414 16.35 -3.85 -19.84
CA THR A 414 16.62 -4.76 -18.73
C THR A 414 17.87 -5.58 -19.08
N ARG A 415 18.96 -5.32 -18.39
CA ARG A 415 20.20 -6.08 -18.53
C ARG A 415 20.28 -7.13 -17.44
N LEU A 416 20.39 -8.39 -17.84
CA LEU A 416 20.71 -9.50 -16.98
C LEU A 416 22.20 -9.45 -16.63
N ASP A 417 22.51 -9.21 -15.38
CA ASP A 417 23.88 -9.20 -14.89
C ASP A 417 24.29 -10.61 -14.44
N TRP A 418 25.60 -10.83 -14.31
CA TRP A 418 26.08 -12.07 -13.73
C TRP A 418 25.44 -12.32 -12.34
N THR A 419 24.92 -13.52 -12.15
CA THR A 419 24.25 -13.95 -10.92
C THR A 419 25.02 -15.14 -10.32
N PRO A 420 25.34 -15.12 -9.02
CA PRO A 420 26.09 -16.20 -8.38
C PRO A 420 25.45 -17.58 -8.57
N ASN A 421 26.27 -18.57 -8.88
CA ASN A 421 25.90 -19.98 -9.01
C ASN A 421 24.81 -20.30 -10.08
N LEU A 422 24.52 -19.37 -10.96
CA LEU A 422 23.60 -19.59 -12.08
C LEU A 422 24.41 -19.90 -13.35
N ALA A 423 24.88 -21.13 -13.48
CA ALA A 423 25.84 -21.55 -14.52
C ALA A 423 25.29 -21.41 -15.96
N ALA A 424 23.99 -21.52 -16.15
CA ALA A 424 23.34 -21.45 -17.46
C ALA A 424 23.05 -20.01 -17.94
N GLN A 425 23.15 -19.03 -17.05
CA GLN A 425 22.81 -17.65 -17.40
C GLN A 425 23.97 -16.95 -18.08
N LYS A 426 23.75 -16.47 -19.27
CA LYS A 426 24.66 -15.54 -19.95
C LYS A 426 24.12 -14.13 -19.80
N PRO A 427 24.95 -13.14 -19.42
CA PRO A 427 24.54 -11.74 -19.41
C PRO A 427 24.00 -11.33 -20.79
N ARG A 428 22.85 -10.72 -20.81
CA ARG A 428 22.20 -10.22 -22.03
C ARG A 428 21.32 -9.02 -21.71
N SER A 429 20.94 -8.26 -22.70
CA SER A 429 20.03 -7.13 -22.57
C SER A 429 18.76 -7.39 -23.36
N GLU A 430 17.61 -7.05 -22.77
CA GLU A 430 16.31 -7.08 -23.39
C GLU A 430 15.71 -5.67 -23.38
N ASP A 431 15.39 -5.18 -24.55
CA ASP A 431 14.77 -3.86 -24.70
C ASP A 431 13.25 -4.00 -24.73
N TYR A 432 12.57 -3.06 -24.09
CA TYR A 432 11.13 -2.93 -24.19
C TYR A 432 10.72 -1.48 -24.50
N ARG A 433 9.57 -1.36 -25.14
CA ARG A 433 9.01 -0.08 -25.54
C ARG A 433 7.52 -0.08 -25.24
N GLN A 434 7.09 0.85 -24.41
CA GLN A 434 5.67 0.96 -24.05
C GLN A 434 5.14 2.36 -24.29
N THR A 435 3.92 2.43 -24.83
CA THR A 435 3.17 3.69 -24.92
C THR A 435 1.96 3.57 -24.02
N THR A 436 1.79 4.53 -23.12
CA THR A 436 0.60 4.64 -22.28
C THR A 436 -0.10 5.96 -22.51
N TYR A 437 -1.40 5.98 -22.30
CA TYR A 437 -2.23 7.17 -22.50
C TYR A 437 -3.31 7.27 -21.43
N SER A 438 -3.76 8.47 -21.21
CA SER A 438 -4.94 8.78 -20.42
C SER A 438 -5.75 9.87 -21.10
N PHE A 439 -7.06 9.77 -20.93
CA PHE A 439 -7.98 10.83 -21.34
C PHE A 439 -9.17 10.85 -20.38
N GLY A 440 -9.56 12.03 -19.94
CA GLY A 440 -10.71 12.18 -19.07
C GLY A 440 -11.13 13.61 -18.91
N GLY A 441 -12.18 13.80 -18.15
CA GLY A 441 -12.66 15.14 -17.85
C GLY A 441 -13.52 15.18 -16.60
N THR A 442 -13.65 16.39 -16.07
CA THR A 442 -14.55 16.72 -14.98
C THR A 442 -15.49 17.82 -15.42
N TYR A 443 -16.76 17.72 -15.03
CA TYR A 443 -17.76 18.72 -15.30
C TYR A 443 -18.47 19.16 -14.03
N ARG A 444 -18.33 20.41 -13.67
CA ARG A 444 -19.04 21.01 -12.53
C ARG A 444 -20.46 21.33 -12.96
N LEU A 445 -21.36 20.38 -12.68
CA LEU A 445 -22.78 20.50 -13.04
C LEU A 445 -23.46 21.59 -12.20
N THR A 446 -23.15 21.61 -10.89
CA THR A 446 -23.55 22.66 -9.94
C THR A 446 -22.33 23.01 -9.08
N GLU A 447 -22.44 24.00 -8.21
CA GLU A 447 -21.39 24.30 -7.24
C GLU A 447 -21.08 23.14 -6.30
N ALA A 448 -22.07 22.29 -6.02
CA ALA A 448 -21.95 21.16 -5.14
C ALA A 448 -21.67 19.82 -5.87
N LEU A 449 -21.92 19.72 -7.18
CA LEU A 449 -21.82 18.46 -7.93
C LEU A 449 -20.83 18.57 -9.07
N VAL A 450 -19.77 17.76 -8.98
CA VAL A 450 -18.79 17.55 -10.03
C VAL A 450 -18.91 16.10 -10.53
N LEU A 451 -19.13 15.95 -11.82
CA LEU A 451 -19.10 14.65 -12.50
C LEU A 451 -17.71 14.44 -13.13
N ARG A 452 -17.28 13.20 -13.23
CA ARG A 452 -16.01 12.84 -13.87
C ARG A 452 -16.12 11.56 -14.69
N SER A 453 -15.31 11.44 -15.71
CA SER A 453 -15.12 10.20 -16.46
C SER A 453 -13.73 10.17 -17.07
N GLY A 454 -13.16 8.97 -17.19
CA GLY A 454 -11.82 8.83 -17.77
C GLY A 454 -11.50 7.41 -18.19
N ILE A 455 -10.52 7.34 -19.09
CA ILE A 455 -9.83 6.12 -19.49
C ILE A 455 -8.34 6.30 -19.21
N SER A 456 -7.70 5.27 -18.67
CA SER A 456 -6.26 5.29 -18.38
C SER A 456 -5.66 3.90 -18.63
N THR A 457 -4.36 3.89 -18.92
CA THR A 457 -3.60 2.68 -19.19
C THR A 457 -2.40 2.57 -18.28
N GLY A 458 -2.03 1.33 -17.96
CA GLY A 458 -0.88 0.99 -17.15
C GLY A 458 -0.07 -0.15 -17.76
N PHE A 459 1.16 -0.33 -17.28
CA PHE A 459 1.98 -1.45 -17.65
C PHE A 459 2.98 -1.83 -16.55
N ARG A 460 3.52 -3.06 -16.67
CA ARG A 460 4.67 -3.54 -15.90
C ARG A 460 5.61 -4.31 -16.82
N ALA A 461 6.87 -3.92 -16.85
CA ALA A 461 7.90 -4.64 -17.60
C ALA A 461 8.27 -5.96 -16.90
N PRO A 462 8.65 -7.02 -17.65
CA PRO A 462 9.21 -8.24 -17.08
C PRO A 462 10.52 -7.94 -16.33
N THR A 463 10.72 -8.59 -15.20
CA THR A 463 11.99 -8.53 -14.44
C THR A 463 13.01 -9.53 -14.99
N ALA A 464 14.28 -9.36 -14.64
CA ALA A 464 15.32 -10.32 -15.00
C ALA A 464 15.03 -11.73 -14.50
N SER A 465 14.44 -11.87 -13.32
CA SER A 465 14.06 -13.17 -12.78
C SER A 465 12.94 -13.83 -13.59
N GLU A 466 11.97 -13.06 -14.05
CA GLU A 466 10.92 -13.58 -14.92
C GLU A 466 11.46 -13.97 -16.31
N LEU A 467 12.46 -13.26 -16.81
CA LEU A 467 13.10 -13.54 -18.11
C LEU A 467 14.08 -14.72 -18.07
N ALA A 468 14.75 -14.96 -16.94
CA ALA A 468 15.91 -15.88 -16.90
C ALA A 468 16.11 -16.63 -15.58
N ALA A 469 15.09 -16.79 -14.75
CA ALA A 469 15.20 -17.58 -13.53
C ALA A 469 15.66 -19.02 -13.81
N ASP A 470 16.49 -19.57 -12.94
CA ASP A 470 16.77 -20.99 -12.82
C ASP A 470 17.20 -21.27 -11.38
N PHE A 471 16.21 -21.38 -10.49
CA PHE A 471 16.46 -21.65 -9.08
C PHE A 471 15.57 -22.76 -8.55
N THR A 472 16.00 -23.36 -7.44
CA THR A 472 15.20 -24.31 -6.66
C THR A 472 14.80 -23.64 -5.34
N ALA A 473 13.49 -23.55 -5.07
CA ALA A 473 12.96 -23.03 -3.83
C ALA A 473 13.34 -23.95 -2.63
N LEU A 474 13.20 -23.44 -1.41
CA LEU A 474 13.52 -24.22 -0.21
C LEU A 474 12.65 -25.48 -0.10
N GLY A 475 11.38 -25.43 -0.52
CA GLY A 475 10.46 -26.56 -0.63
C GLY A 475 10.72 -27.53 -1.80
N GLY A 476 11.78 -27.33 -2.60
CA GLY A 476 12.20 -28.24 -3.68
C GLY A 476 11.58 -27.92 -5.05
N GLY A 477 10.68 -26.96 -5.18
CA GLY A 477 10.13 -26.53 -6.46
C GLY A 477 11.16 -25.81 -7.32
N ARG A 478 11.28 -26.13 -8.62
CA ARG A 478 12.19 -25.48 -9.55
C ARG A 478 11.44 -24.49 -10.45
N VAL A 479 12.00 -23.30 -10.64
CA VAL A 479 11.39 -22.21 -11.41
C VAL A 479 12.31 -21.76 -12.52
N PHE A 480 11.80 -21.66 -13.75
CA PHE A 480 12.52 -21.18 -14.92
C PHE A 480 11.94 -19.88 -15.47
N GLY A 481 12.81 -18.99 -15.92
CA GLY A 481 12.47 -17.80 -16.65
C GLY A 481 12.08 -18.07 -18.12
N ASN A 482 11.42 -17.07 -18.71
CA ASN A 482 11.03 -17.09 -20.10
C ASN A 482 11.46 -15.79 -20.81
N PRO A 483 12.43 -15.84 -21.71
CA PRO A 483 12.92 -14.64 -22.40
C PRO A 483 11.94 -14.02 -23.39
N SER A 484 10.84 -14.68 -23.71
CA SER A 484 9.84 -14.21 -24.67
C SER A 484 8.68 -13.46 -24.01
N LEU A 485 8.78 -13.14 -22.71
CA LEU A 485 7.72 -12.44 -21.98
C LEU A 485 7.51 -11.03 -22.52
N LYS A 486 6.24 -10.68 -22.65
CA LYS A 486 5.77 -9.32 -22.95
C LYS A 486 5.46 -8.57 -21.66
N PRO A 487 5.52 -7.23 -21.66
CA PRO A 487 5.00 -6.43 -20.54
C PRO A 487 3.53 -6.74 -20.26
N GLU A 488 3.18 -6.79 -18.98
CA GLU A 488 1.78 -6.78 -18.56
C GLU A 488 1.18 -5.40 -18.84
N THR A 489 -0.08 -5.35 -19.21
CA THR A 489 -0.80 -4.10 -19.49
C THR A 489 -2.13 -4.05 -18.77
N SER A 490 -2.62 -2.83 -18.49
CA SER A 490 -3.97 -2.63 -17.98
C SER A 490 -4.67 -1.47 -18.69
N ARG A 491 -5.98 -1.57 -18.75
CA ARG A 491 -6.86 -0.51 -19.22
C ARG A 491 -8.04 -0.37 -18.30
N GLN A 492 -8.20 0.84 -17.77
CA GLN A 492 -9.30 1.18 -16.90
C GLN A 492 -10.23 2.20 -17.54
N VAL A 493 -11.51 2.01 -17.32
CA VAL A 493 -12.55 3.01 -17.57
C VAL A 493 -13.26 3.29 -16.26
N GLU A 494 -13.50 4.57 -16.00
CA GLU A 494 -14.16 5.03 -14.78
C GLU A 494 -15.18 6.12 -15.10
N ILE A 495 -16.30 6.09 -14.40
CA ILE A 495 -17.28 7.17 -14.31
C ILE A 495 -17.63 7.41 -12.84
N GLY A 496 -17.69 8.65 -12.42
CA GLY A 496 -17.95 8.97 -11.02
C GLY A 496 -18.40 10.41 -10.82
N GLY A 497 -18.52 10.77 -9.57
CA GLY A 497 -18.87 12.14 -9.19
C GLY A 497 -18.66 12.39 -7.71
N THR A 498 -18.44 13.64 -7.40
CA THR A 498 -18.35 14.15 -6.03
C THR A 498 -19.52 15.11 -5.81
N TYR A 499 -20.29 14.85 -4.78
CA TYR A 499 -21.32 15.77 -4.31
C TYR A 499 -20.97 16.22 -2.89
N GLY A 500 -20.86 17.52 -2.67
CA GLY A 500 -20.45 18.01 -1.37
C GLY A 500 -20.81 19.47 -1.14
N ARG A 501 -20.86 19.79 0.14
CA ARG A 501 -21.02 21.14 0.70
C ARG A 501 -20.02 21.28 1.84
N ARG A 502 -19.95 22.45 2.44
CA ARG A 502 -19.05 22.77 3.55
C ARG A 502 -18.98 21.69 4.65
N ASP A 503 -20.11 21.05 4.94
CA ASP A 503 -20.27 20.18 6.11
C ASP A 503 -20.27 18.69 5.79
N TRP A 504 -20.28 18.32 4.52
CA TRP A 504 -20.25 16.94 4.09
C TRP A 504 -19.84 16.78 2.63
N ARG A 505 -19.26 15.66 2.32
CA ARG A 505 -18.85 15.27 0.99
C ARG A 505 -19.09 13.78 0.78
N LEU A 506 -19.59 13.43 -0.38
CA LEU A 506 -19.73 12.06 -0.87
C LEU A 506 -19.12 11.96 -2.26
N ASP A 507 -18.26 11.00 -2.45
CA ASP A 507 -17.65 10.65 -3.72
C ASP A 507 -18.01 9.21 -4.09
N ALA A 508 -18.44 9.00 -5.34
CA ALA A 508 -18.82 7.70 -5.87
C ALA A 508 -18.17 7.45 -7.22
N ALA A 509 -17.71 6.23 -7.47
CA ALA A 509 -17.15 5.83 -8.74
C ALA A 509 -17.56 4.40 -9.13
N LEU A 510 -17.90 4.22 -10.40
CA LEU A 510 -18.02 2.93 -11.07
C LEU A 510 -16.79 2.75 -11.93
N PHE A 511 -16.16 1.58 -11.87
CA PHE A 511 -14.95 1.31 -12.63
C PHE A 511 -14.91 -0.09 -13.23
N GLN A 512 -14.16 -0.21 -14.31
CA GLN A 512 -13.71 -1.48 -14.88
C GLN A 512 -12.22 -1.38 -15.14
N ASN A 513 -11.43 -2.32 -14.60
CA ASN A 513 -10.02 -2.52 -14.91
C ASN A 513 -9.85 -3.90 -15.57
N ILE A 514 -9.18 -3.93 -16.73
CA ILE A 514 -8.85 -5.15 -17.47
C ILE A 514 -7.33 -5.22 -17.52
N ILE A 515 -6.77 -6.34 -17.06
CA ILE A 515 -5.33 -6.61 -17.01
C ILE A 515 -5.04 -7.75 -17.99
N GLN A 516 -4.13 -7.51 -18.91
CA GLN A 516 -3.76 -8.42 -19.99
C GLN A 516 -2.29 -8.82 -19.91
N ASP A 517 -1.96 -9.94 -20.55
CA ASP A 517 -0.59 -10.48 -20.62
C ASP A 517 0.07 -10.65 -19.23
N ARG A 518 -0.70 -10.97 -18.19
CA ARG A 518 -0.16 -11.15 -16.84
C ARG A 518 0.95 -12.19 -16.83
N ILE A 519 2.05 -11.87 -16.15
CA ILE A 519 3.17 -12.80 -16.00
C ILE A 519 2.90 -13.70 -14.79
N VAL A 520 2.69 -14.96 -15.07
CA VAL A 520 2.32 -15.99 -14.11
C VAL A 520 3.31 -17.15 -14.13
N SER A 521 3.45 -17.85 -13.00
CA SER A 521 4.20 -19.09 -12.91
C SER A 521 3.26 -20.24 -13.27
N GLN A 522 3.60 -21.03 -14.28
CA GLN A 522 2.79 -22.16 -14.75
C GLN A 522 3.54 -23.48 -14.55
N PRO A 523 2.87 -24.55 -14.10
CA PRO A 523 3.48 -25.87 -14.04
C PRO A 523 4.01 -26.29 -15.43
N ARG A 524 5.22 -26.83 -15.48
CA ARG A 524 5.80 -27.38 -16.71
C ARG A 524 5.14 -28.72 -17.00
N PRO A 525 4.50 -28.92 -18.16
CA PRO A 525 3.86 -30.16 -18.50
C PRO A 525 4.83 -31.36 -18.43
N GLY A 526 4.42 -32.43 -17.74
CA GLY A 526 5.20 -33.66 -17.63
C GLY A 526 6.42 -33.62 -16.70
N VAL A 527 6.68 -32.51 -16.02
CA VAL A 527 7.81 -32.38 -15.07
C VAL A 527 7.29 -31.99 -13.69
N ALA A 528 7.39 -32.90 -12.74
CA ALA A 528 6.93 -32.66 -11.39
C ALA A 528 7.71 -31.51 -10.72
N ASN A 529 7.04 -30.75 -9.84
CA ASN A 529 7.61 -29.66 -9.05
C ASN A 529 8.42 -28.63 -9.87
N THR A 530 8.03 -28.40 -11.12
CA THR A 530 8.73 -27.48 -12.02
C THR A 530 7.73 -26.52 -12.67
N SER A 531 8.07 -25.23 -12.70
CA SER A 531 7.26 -24.20 -13.33
C SER A 531 8.08 -23.27 -14.22
N ASP A 532 7.40 -22.69 -15.20
CA ASP A 532 7.93 -21.67 -16.11
C ASP A 532 7.15 -20.38 -15.97
N TYR A 533 7.81 -19.24 -16.13
CA TYR A 533 7.08 -17.98 -16.32
C TYR A 533 6.48 -17.89 -17.72
N ALA A 534 5.25 -17.44 -17.80
CA ALA A 534 4.53 -17.23 -19.07
C ALA A 534 3.58 -16.03 -18.96
N ASN A 535 3.30 -15.37 -20.09
CA ASN A 535 2.15 -14.48 -20.14
C ASN A 535 0.86 -15.31 -20.14
N SER A 536 -0.09 -14.92 -19.29
CA SER A 536 -1.41 -15.54 -19.22
C SER A 536 -2.17 -15.36 -20.54
N SER A 537 -2.87 -16.37 -20.98
CA SER A 537 -3.71 -16.31 -22.19
C SER A 537 -5.07 -15.67 -21.96
N GLY A 538 -5.47 -15.50 -20.70
CA GLY A 538 -6.75 -14.89 -20.31
C GLY A 538 -6.55 -13.58 -19.57
N ASP A 539 -7.61 -12.76 -19.59
CA ASP A 539 -7.63 -11.47 -18.93
C ASP A 539 -8.00 -11.58 -17.45
N ALA A 540 -7.44 -10.70 -16.61
CA ALA A 540 -8.01 -10.46 -15.29
C ALA A 540 -8.92 -9.23 -15.34
N VAL A 541 -10.16 -9.37 -14.84
CA VAL A 541 -11.19 -8.34 -14.91
C VAL A 541 -11.74 -8.03 -13.55
N VAL A 542 -11.65 -6.75 -13.17
CA VAL A 542 -12.27 -6.21 -11.94
C VAL A 542 -13.27 -5.12 -12.30
N ARG A 543 -14.50 -5.26 -11.84
CA ARG A 543 -15.58 -4.26 -11.98
C ARG A 543 -16.18 -4.01 -10.61
N GLY A 544 -16.41 -2.78 -10.28
CA GLY A 544 -16.96 -2.46 -8.96
C GLY A 544 -17.45 -1.02 -8.82
N ILE A 545 -18.00 -0.78 -7.65
CA ILE A 545 -18.33 0.56 -7.16
C ILE A 545 -17.49 0.87 -5.93
N GLU A 546 -17.00 2.09 -5.84
CA GLU A 546 -16.31 2.64 -4.69
C GLU A 546 -17.03 3.88 -4.19
N LEU A 547 -17.10 4.02 -2.87
CA LEU A 547 -17.72 5.13 -2.18
C LEU A 547 -16.75 5.67 -1.14
N GLN A 548 -16.69 6.98 -0.95
CA GLN A 548 -15.97 7.61 0.15
C GLN A 548 -16.63 8.92 0.53
N GLY A 549 -16.57 9.29 1.79
CA GLY A 549 -17.18 10.52 2.25
C GLY A 549 -16.85 10.86 3.68
N ASP A 550 -17.17 12.09 4.02
CA ASP A 550 -17.03 12.66 5.35
C ASP A 550 -18.18 13.63 5.64
N VAL A 551 -18.56 13.75 6.89
CA VAL A 551 -19.64 14.63 7.34
C VAL A 551 -19.36 15.19 8.72
N ASN A 552 -19.57 16.49 8.89
CA ASN A 552 -19.67 17.13 10.20
C ASN A 552 -21.15 17.09 10.66
N LEU A 553 -21.44 16.14 11.53
CA LEU A 553 -22.83 15.87 11.96
C LEU A 553 -23.44 17.02 12.74
N LEU A 554 -22.69 17.73 13.57
CA LEU A 554 -23.25 18.83 14.35
C LEU A 554 -23.69 19.98 13.46
N ARG A 555 -22.88 20.34 12.47
CA ARG A 555 -23.25 21.37 11.49
C ARG A 555 -24.42 20.94 10.61
N LEU A 556 -24.42 19.66 10.19
CA LEU A 556 -25.53 19.12 9.40
C LEU A 556 -26.86 19.19 10.19
N LEU A 557 -26.83 19.04 11.52
CA LEU A 557 -27.97 19.18 12.40
C LEU A 557 -28.30 20.64 12.77
N SER A 558 -27.73 21.61 12.06
CA SER A 558 -27.89 23.07 12.26
C SER A 558 -27.51 23.56 13.65
N ARG A 559 -26.54 22.89 14.25
CA ARG A 559 -25.94 23.30 15.53
C ARG A 559 -24.56 23.89 15.28
N ASP A 560 -24.47 25.20 15.19
CA ASP A 560 -23.19 25.92 15.20
C ASP A 560 -22.63 25.93 16.63
N ASP A 561 -22.25 24.76 17.13
CA ASP A 561 -21.59 24.64 18.43
C ASP A 561 -20.10 24.82 18.24
N THR A 562 -19.50 25.77 18.92
CA THR A 562 -18.06 26.04 18.85
C THR A 562 -17.23 25.13 19.75
N VAL A 563 -17.86 24.43 20.68
CA VAL A 563 -17.24 23.59 21.69
C VAL A 563 -17.29 22.12 21.30
N TRP A 564 -18.46 21.64 20.92
CA TRP A 564 -18.66 20.24 20.54
C TRP A 564 -18.28 19.98 19.10
N ARG A 565 -17.70 18.83 18.85
CA ARG A 565 -17.36 18.30 17.51
C ARG A 565 -17.88 16.90 17.35
N TRP A 566 -18.54 16.63 16.27
CA TRP A 566 -18.95 15.28 15.89
C TRP A 566 -18.85 15.11 14.40
N SER A 567 -17.89 14.31 13.96
CA SER A 567 -17.70 13.99 12.55
C SER A 567 -17.78 12.49 12.30
N MET A 568 -18.18 12.13 11.10
CA MET A 568 -18.08 10.77 10.59
C MET A 568 -17.35 10.80 9.26
N TYR A 569 -16.60 9.75 9.01
CA TYR A 569 -15.93 9.51 7.73
C TYR A 569 -16.02 8.04 7.37
N GLY A 570 -15.90 7.75 6.09
CA GLY A 570 -15.91 6.37 5.66
C GLY A 570 -15.59 6.19 4.20
N ASN A 571 -15.26 4.97 3.88
CA ASN A 571 -15.09 4.51 2.53
C ASN A 571 -15.52 3.05 2.41
N GLY A 572 -15.83 2.62 1.19
CA GLY A 572 -16.19 1.24 0.93
C GLY A 572 -16.16 0.91 -0.55
N ALA A 573 -16.09 -0.35 -0.84
CA ALA A 573 -16.13 -0.88 -2.19
C ALA A 573 -16.94 -2.17 -2.26
N TYR A 574 -17.58 -2.39 -3.39
CA TYR A 574 -18.20 -3.65 -3.76
C TYR A 574 -17.79 -4.03 -5.17
N SER A 575 -17.20 -5.22 -5.34
CA SER A 575 -16.77 -5.74 -6.63
C SER A 575 -17.85 -6.66 -7.22
N PHE A 576 -18.43 -6.25 -8.35
CA PHE A 576 -19.41 -7.07 -9.08
C PHE A 576 -18.72 -8.26 -9.74
N THR A 577 -17.55 -8.01 -10.33
CA THR A 577 -16.71 -9.00 -11.03
C THR A 577 -15.30 -8.93 -10.48
N MET A 578 -14.72 -10.09 -10.20
CA MET A 578 -13.32 -10.27 -9.84
C MET A 578 -12.88 -11.61 -10.43
N LYS A 579 -12.52 -11.60 -11.71
CA LYS A 579 -12.16 -12.81 -12.44
C LYS A 579 -10.73 -12.75 -12.94
N ASP A 580 -10.09 -13.88 -13.00
CA ASP A 580 -8.79 -14.12 -13.59
C ASP A 580 -8.91 -15.32 -14.53
N GLU A 581 -9.29 -15.05 -15.77
CA GLU A 581 -9.50 -16.09 -16.80
C GLU A 581 -8.19 -16.78 -17.21
N GLY A 582 -7.06 -16.15 -16.85
CA GLY A 582 -5.74 -16.72 -17.03
C GLY A 582 -5.16 -17.36 -15.78
N ALA A 583 -5.97 -17.51 -14.73
CA ALA A 583 -5.52 -18.21 -13.53
C ALA A 583 -5.08 -19.63 -13.89
N VAL A 584 -3.93 -20.03 -13.37
CA VAL A 584 -3.39 -21.36 -13.58
C VAL A 584 -4.39 -22.39 -13.05
N ALA A 585 -4.62 -23.45 -13.79
CA ALA A 585 -5.58 -24.51 -13.48
C ALA A 585 -5.38 -25.22 -12.12
N THR A 586 -4.33 -24.89 -11.40
CA THR A 586 -4.07 -25.34 -10.02
C THR A 586 -4.89 -24.58 -8.98
N ALA A 587 -5.27 -23.34 -9.24
CA ALA A 587 -6.26 -22.66 -8.42
C ALA A 587 -7.65 -23.23 -8.73
N ASN A 588 -8.37 -23.68 -7.71
CA ASN A 588 -9.72 -24.26 -7.90
C ASN A 588 -10.77 -23.22 -8.32
N THR A 589 -10.36 -22.08 -8.85
CA THR A 589 -11.25 -20.96 -9.11
C THR A 589 -10.63 -20.00 -10.12
N ASP A 590 -11.47 -19.44 -10.97
CA ASP A 590 -11.17 -18.29 -11.83
C ASP A 590 -11.34 -16.94 -11.09
N ASN A 591 -11.53 -16.97 -9.78
CA ASN A 591 -11.64 -15.75 -8.99
C ASN A 591 -10.26 -15.13 -8.73
N LEU A 592 -10.22 -13.81 -8.83
CA LEU A 592 -9.03 -13.04 -8.51
C LEU A 592 -8.64 -13.24 -7.04
N GLN A 593 -7.37 -13.52 -6.80
CA GLN A 593 -6.80 -13.73 -5.48
C GLN A 593 -6.55 -12.40 -4.76
N ARG A 594 -6.57 -12.42 -3.41
CA ARG A 594 -6.21 -11.29 -2.55
C ARG A 594 -7.02 -10.03 -2.85
N ALA A 595 -8.31 -10.20 -3.09
CA ALA A 595 -9.23 -9.11 -3.32
C ALA A 595 -10.55 -9.38 -2.58
N TYR A 596 -10.96 -8.45 -1.73
CA TYR A 596 -12.22 -8.57 -1.01
C TYR A 596 -13.41 -8.36 -1.94
N LYS A 597 -14.43 -9.20 -1.82
CA LYS A 597 -15.70 -9.03 -2.56
C LYS A 597 -16.37 -7.70 -2.22
N TYR A 598 -16.29 -7.31 -0.95
CA TYR A 598 -16.71 -6.01 -0.44
C TYR A 598 -15.85 -5.62 0.76
N GLN A 599 -15.77 -4.34 1.02
CA GLN A 599 -15.04 -3.81 2.16
C GLN A 599 -15.57 -2.44 2.54
N ALA A 600 -15.41 -2.07 3.81
CA ALA A 600 -15.69 -0.73 4.30
C ALA A 600 -14.78 -0.40 5.48
N ALA A 601 -14.42 0.88 5.60
CA ALA A 601 -13.84 1.46 6.79
C ALA A 601 -14.71 2.65 7.18
N LEU A 602 -15.23 2.64 8.40
CA LEU A 602 -16.12 3.66 8.94
C LEU A 602 -15.56 4.16 10.25
N GLY A 603 -15.47 5.47 10.40
CA GLY A 603 -15.02 6.11 11.62
C GLY A 603 -15.96 7.20 12.09
N THR A 604 -16.10 7.35 13.38
CA THR A 604 -16.76 8.49 14.00
C THR A 604 -15.88 9.09 15.09
N ARG A 605 -15.80 10.39 15.11
CA ARG A 605 -15.04 11.15 16.09
C ARG A 605 -15.98 12.13 16.80
N PHE A 606 -16.02 12.03 18.12
CA PHE A 606 -16.81 12.87 18.99
C PHE A 606 -15.94 13.47 20.08
N GLY A 607 -16.16 14.74 20.45
CA GLY A 607 -15.36 15.38 21.48
C GLY A 607 -15.70 16.84 21.72
N GLN A 608 -14.88 17.46 22.53
CA GLN A 608 -14.90 18.88 22.82
C GLN A 608 -13.59 19.55 22.48
N ALA A 609 -13.65 20.77 21.99
CA ALA A 609 -12.47 21.58 21.67
C ALA A 609 -12.69 23.03 22.12
N GLY A 610 -11.56 23.74 22.38
CA GLY A 610 -11.61 25.12 22.85
C GLY A 610 -11.96 25.28 24.34
N VAL A 611 -11.96 24.20 25.11
CA VAL A 611 -12.10 24.17 26.56
C VAL A 611 -10.75 23.90 27.22
N SER A 612 -10.64 24.07 28.54
CA SER A 612 -9.38 23.86 29.26
C SER A 612 -8.80 22.45 29.11
N HIS A 613 -9.66 21.45 28.87
CA HIS A 613 -9.30 20.06 28.69
C HIS A 613 -10.03 19.53 27.44
N ASP A 614 -9.47 19.82 26.25
CA ASP A 614 -9.98 19.25 25.01
C ASP A 614 -9.89 17.72 25.09
N TRP A 615 -10.91 17.04 24.63
CA TRP A 615 -10.90 15.58 24.52
C TRP A 615 -11.58 15.11 23.24
N THR A 616 -11.16 13.96 22.76
CA THR A 616 -11.72 13.34 21.55
C THR A 616 -11.83 11.83 21.76
N PHE A 617 -12.93 11.26 21.34
CA PHE A 617 -13.14 9.83 21.29
C PHE A 617 -13.43 9.39 19.86
N THR A 618 -12.67 8.42 19.36
CA THR A 618 -12.76 7.89 18.01
C THR A 618 -13.13 6.42 18.07
N VAL A 619 -14.08 6.03 17.23
CA VAL A 619 -14.46 4.63 16.99
C VAL A 619 -14.27 4.36 15.50
N GLU A 620 -13.55 3.30 15.16
CA GLU A 620 -13.34 2.85 13.78
C GLU A 620 -13.81 1.40 13.64
N ALA A 621 -14.57 1.13 12.59
CA ALA A 621 -14.98 -0.21 12.21
C ALA A 621 -14.47 -0.54 10.80
N VAL A 622 -13.71 -1.61 10.69
CA VAL A 622 -13.10 -2.10 9.45
C VAL A 622 -13.75 -3.41 9.07
N LEU A 623 -14.61 -3.39 8.05
CA LEU A 623 -15.33 -4.54 7.51
C LEU A 623 -14.55 -5.11 6.31
N ARG A 624 -14.26 -6.41 6.32
CA ARG A 624 -13.62 -7.15 5.22
C ARG A 624 -14.53 -8.29 4.81
N GLY A 625 -14.91 -8.31 3.53
CA GLY A 625 -15.73 -9.35 2.93
C GLY A 625 -14.94 -10.63 2.65
N PRO A 626 -15.61 -11.64 2.09
CA PRO A 626 -14.92 -12.86 1.68
C PRO A 626 -13.93 -12.58 0.54
N MET A 627 -12.86 -13.35 0.54
CA MET A 627 -11.87 -13.32 -0.54
C MET A 627 -11.31 -14.71 -0.82
N TRP A 628 -10.72 -14.89 -2.00
CA TRP A 628 -9.91 -16.05 -2.32
C TRP A 628 -8.45 -15.74 -2.08
N TYR A 629 -7.77 -16.70 -1.48
CA TYR A 629 -6.35 -16.57 -1.20
C TYR A 629 -5.67 -17.95 -1.28
N ASP A 630 -4.88 -18.16 -2.31
CA ASP A 630 -4.03 -19.33 -2.46
C ASP A 630 -2.56 -18.93 -2.42
N THR A 631 -1.77 -19.69 -1.71
CA THR A 631 -0.32 -19.68 -1.79
C THR A 631 0.15 -20.95 -2.53
N GLU A 632 1.41 -20.99 -2.92
CA GLU A 632 1.99 -22.20 -3.49
C GLU A 632 1.89 -23.38 -2.50
N GLU A 633 2.05 -23.10 -1.21
CA GLU A 633 1.91 -24.08 -0.14
C GLU A 633 0.47 -24.58 0.00
N ASN A 634 -0.53 -23.71 -0.11
CA ASN A 634 -1.94 -24.09 -0.07
C ASN A 634 -2.33 -25.02 -1.22
N LEU A 635 -1.70 -24.88 -2.37
CA LEU A 635 -1.94 -25.75 -3.53
C LEU A 635 -1.42 -27.19 -3.29
N LEU A 636 -0.48 -27.37 -2.37
CA LEU A 636 0.04 -28.67 -1.98
C LEU A 636 -0.90 -29.44 -1.04
N ILE A 637 -1.93 -28.80 -0.49
CA ILE A 637 -2.90 -29.44 0.40
C ILE A 637 -3.69 -30.48 -0.38
N PRO A 638 -3.73 -31.76 0.06
CA PRO A 638 -4.47 -32.81 -0.63
C PRO A 638 -5.95 -32.46 -0.85
N ALA A 639 -6.50 -32.82 -1.98
CA ALA A 639 -7.91 -32.57 -2.30
C ALA A 639 -8.89 -33.22 -1.29
N ALA A 640 -8.47 -34.27 -0.62
CA ALA A 640 -9.24 -34.97 0.39
C ALA A 640 -9.22 -34.28 1.78
N GLU A 641 -8.42 -33.22 1.96
CA GLU A 641 -8.38 -32.51 3.25
C GLU A 641 -9.72 -31.82 3.52
N PRO A 642 -10.40 -32.12 4.63
CA PRO A 642 -11.74 -31.57 4.93
C PRO A 642 -11.81 -30.05 4.99
N ASN A 643 -10.70 -29.41 5.33
CA ASN A 643 -10.61 -27.95 5.48
C ASN A 643 -10.12 -27.23 4.22
N ARG A 644 -9.90 -27.96 3.13
CA ARG A 644 -9.35 -27.39 1.88
C ARG A 644 -10.13 -26.17 1.39
N ASN A 645 -11.45 -26.24 1.34
CA ASN A 645 -12.28 -25.12 0.90
C ASN A 645 -12.18 -23.90 1.81
N TYR A 646 -12.00 -24.11 3.09
CA TYR A 646 -11.84 -23.06 4.07
C TYR A 646 -10.46 -22.38 3.98
N ILE A 647 -9.44 -23.13 3.66
CA ILE A 647 -8.08 -22.64 3.47
C ILE A 647 -8.02 -21.70 2.26
N HIS A 648 -8.68 -22.05 1.15
CA HIS A 648 -8.66 -21.26 -0.07
C HIS A 648 -9.57 -20.02 -0.02
N ARG A 649 -10.70 -20.10 0.67
CA ARG A 649 -11.67 -19.01 0.78
C ARG A 649 -11.75 -18.48 2.20
N LYS A 650 -11.45 -17.21 2.38
CA LYS A 650 -11.52 -16.52 3.67
C LYS A 650 -12.90 -15.97 3.93
N SER A 651 -13.34 -16.15 5.19
CA SER A 651 -14.63 -15.64 5.68
C SER A 651 -14.58 -14.12 5.90
N PRO A 652 -15.74 -13.44 5.85
CA PRO A 652 -15.79 -12.03 6.20
C PRO A 652 -15.56 -11.81 7.70
N PHE A 653 -14.99 -10.65 8.03
CA PHE A 653 -14.78 -10.26 9.43
C PHE A 653 -14.87 -8.74 9.61
N THR A 654 -15.04 -8.31 10.85
CA THR A 654 -15.06 -6.90 11.24
C THR A 654 -14.13 -6.68 12.42
N VAL A 655 -13.25 -5.72 12.32
CA VAL A 655 -12.39 -5.24 13.41
C VAL A 655 -12.91 -3.89 13.87
N VAL A 656 -13.00 -3.68 15.19
CA VAL A 656 -13.35 -2.38 15.77
C VAL A 656 -12.19 -1.88 16.61
N ASN A 657 -11.79 -0.66 16.36
CA ASN A 657 -10.73 0.05 17.09
C ASN A 657 -11.34 1.23 17.85
N LEU A 658 -10.80 1.52 19.03
CA LEU A 658 -11.17 2.66 19.85
C LEU A 658 -9.94 3.48 20.14
N ARG A 659 -10.10 4.81 20.21
CA ARG A 659 -9.08 5.72 20.70
C ARG A 659 -9.72 6.88 21.45
N GLY A 660 -9.14 7.22 22.59
CA GLY A 660 -9.46 8.42 23.36
C GLY A 660 -8.23 9.28 23.53
N ASP A 661 -8.38 10.57 23.30
CA ASP A 661 -7.34 11.59 23.49
C ASP A 661 -7.85 12.64 24.47
N VAL A 662 -7.01 13.10 25.40
CA VAL A 662 -7.33 14.20 26.31
C VAL A 662 -6.14 15.14 26.44
N LYS A 663 -6.39 16.42 26.24
CA LYS A 663 -5.40 17.48 26.40
C LYS A 663 -5.38 17.94 27.86
N LEU A 664 -4.35 17.55 28.59
CA LEU A 664 -4.21 17.91 30.00
C LEU A 664 -3.77 19.37 30.19
N ARG A 665 -2.92 19.87 29.28
CA ARG A 665 -2.39 21.22 29.23
C ARG A 665 -2.29 21.66 27.78
N LYS A 666 -1.97 22.93 27.54
CA LYS A 666 -1.81 23.42 26.16
C LYS A 666 -0.79 22.62 25.34
N ASP A 667 0.21 22.12 26.02
CA ASP A 667 1.41 21.48 25.50
C ASP A 667 1.48 19.97 25.79
N VAL A 668 0.48 19.36 26.47
CA VAL A 668 0.51 17.95 26.85
C VAL A 668 -0.82 17.28 26.55
N LYS A 669 -0.77 16.21 25.79
CA LYS A 669 -1.92 15.35 25.46
C LYS A 669 -1.63 13.91 25.89
N LEU A 670 -2.59 13.27 26.55
CA LEU A 670 -2.60 11.82 26.78
C LEU A 670 -3.52 11.15 25.79
N TYR A 671 -3.20 9.92 25.43
CA TYR A 671 -4.10 9.08 24.65
C TYR A 671 -4.07 7.62 25.09
N ALA A 672 -5.19 6.93 24.86
CA ALA A 672 -5.30 5.50 25.02
C ALA A 672 -6.05 4.91 23.83
N ALA A 673 -5.64 3.73 23.39
CA ALA A 673 -6.26 3.05 22.26
C ALA A 673 -6.46 1.55 22.54
N VAL A 674 -7.50 1.01 21.95
CA VAL A 674 -7.77 -0.44 21.90
C VAL A 674 -7.91 -0.85 20.45
N ARG A 675 -7.02 -1.68 19.96
CA ARG A 675 -7.16 -2.32 18.64
C ARG A 675 -7.87 -3.66 18.81
N ASN A 676 -8.65 -4.02 17.79
CA ASN A 676 -9.38 -5.29 17.76
C ASN A 676 -10.20 -5.54 19.05
N LEU A 677 -11.09 -4.60 19.38
CA LEU A 677 -11.89 -4.59 20.61
C LEU A 677 -12.58 -5.94 20.90
N PHE A 678 -13.07 -6.61 19.86
CA PHE A 678 -13.82 -7.87 19.97
C PHE A 678 -12.96 -9.12 19.87
N ASP A 679 -11.63 -8.94 19.90
CA ASP A 679 -10.67 -10.05 19.90
C ASP A 679 -10.84 -11.01 18.71
N VAL A 680 -11.13 -10.46 17.54
CA VAL A 680 -11.32 -11.22 16.28
C VAL A 680 -10.00 -11.85 15.86
N ASN A 681 -10.06 -13.07 15.32
CA ASN A 681 -8.90 -13.78 14.76
C ASN A 681 -9.26 -14.38 13.39
N GLU A 682 -9.34 -13.53 12.38
CA GLU A 682 -9.72 -13.88 11.01
C GLU A 682 -8.64 -13.38 10.05
N HIS A 683 -7.40 -13.82 10.26
CA HIS A 683 -6.30 -13.35 9.42
C HIS A 683 -6.53 -13.74 7.95
N PRO A 684 -6.42 -12.78 7.01
CA PRO A 684 -6.72 -13.03 5.61
C PRO A 684 -5.68 -13.89 4.89
N ILE A 685 -4.48 -14.03 5.43
CA ILE A 685 -3.37 -14.74 4.80
C ILE A 685 -3.06 -16.04 5.56
N LEU A 686 -2.87 -17.11 4.82
CA LEU A 686 -2.27 -18.36 5.27
C LEU A 686 -0.86 -18.47 4.73
N ILE A 687 0.11 -18.74 5.59
CA ILE A 687 1.49 -19.01 5.21
C ILE A 687 1.87 -20.39 5.76
N GLY A 688 2.38 -21.22 4.85
CA GLY A 688 3.02 -22.47 5.22
C GLY A 688 2.08 -23.58 5.67
N LEU A 689 2.51 -24.79 5.43
CA LEU A 689 1.99 -26.05 5.93
C LEU A 689 3.08 -26.59 6.82
N ASP A 690 2.93 -26.46 8.13
CA ASP A 690 4.01 -26.83 9.03
C ASP A 690 4.17 -28.34 9.18
N GLU A 691 3.08 -29.11 9.14
CA GLU A 691 3.16 -30.58 9.30
C GLU A 691 1.92 -31.30 8.72
N ALA A 692 2.12 -32.48 8.17
CA ALA A 692 1.04 -33.43 7.93
C ALA A 692 0.80 -34.31 9.19
N PRO A 693 -0.46 -34.60 9.53
CA PRO A 693 -1.70 -34.20 8.90
C PRO A 693 -1.97 -32.69 9.16
N TYR A 694 -2.37 -31.97 8.14
CA TYR A 694 -2.71 -30.54 8.18
C TYR A 694 -3.85 -30.29 9.16
N ARG A 695 -3.51 -30.03 10.42
CA ARG A 695 -4.48 -29.83 11.50
C ARG A 695 -4.83 -28.38 11.63
N LEU A 696 -6.11 -28.11 11.88
CA LEU A 696 -6.54 -26.83 12.40
C LEU A 696 -5.97 -26.62 13.78
N ASP A 697 -4.99 -25.75 13.93
CA ASP A 697 -4.55 -25.34 15.26
C ASP A 697 -5.58 -24.34 15.80
N PRO A 698 -6.18 -24.58 16.98
CA PRO A 698 -7.16 -23.64 17.57
C PRO A 698 -6.58 -22.25 17.83
N ARG A 699 -5.27 -22.09 17.91
CA ARG A 699 -4.59 -20.79 18.02
C ARG A 699 -4.67 -19.97 16.73
N PHE A 700 -4.88 -20.62 15.61
CA PHE A 700 -5.03 -20.01 14.31
C PHE A 700 -6.47 -20.16 13.87
N ALA A 701 -7.30 -19.14 14.09
CA ALA A 701 -8.65 -19.12 13.53
C ALA A 701 -8.57 -19.31 12.00
N ASN A 702 -9.65 -19.70 11.39
CA ASN A 702 -9.68 -20.00 9.97
C ASN A 702 -8.79 -21.17 9.51
N GLY A 703 -8.46 -22.08 10.42
CA GLY A 703 -7.66 -23.23 10.08
C GLY A 703 -6.29 -22.85 9.55
N GLY A 704 -5.81 -21.68 9.91
CA GLY A 704 -4.52 -21.20 9.50
C GLY A 704 -3.44 -22.08 10.06
N LEU A 705 -2.77 -22.76 9.17
CA LEU A 705 -1.51 -23.39 9.45
C LEU A 705 -0.47 -22.29 9.33
N GLY A 706 -0.12 -21.66 10.44
CA GLY A 706 0.98 -20.75 10.48
C GLY A 706 0.68 -19.25 10.39
N THR A 707 -0.58 -18.81 10.31
CA THR A 707 -0.89 -17.37 10.38
C THR A 707 -2.05 -17.05 11.30
N SER A 708 -1.94 -15.93 11.97
CA SER A 708 -2.93 -15.40 12.89
C SER A 708 -2.87 -13.89 12.89
N MET A 709 -3.92 -13.24 13.36
CA MET A 709 -3.86 -11.79 13.63
C MET A 709 -3.71 -11.52 15.12
N PRO A 710 -3.08 -10.40 15.50
CA PRO A 710 -3.06 -9.97 16.89
C PRO A 710 -4.48 -9.87 17.45
N GLY A 711 -4.69 -10.38 18.65
CA GLY A 711 -5.93 -10.24 19.38
C GLY A 711 -6.17 -8.81 19.83
N ARG A 712 -6.94 -8.64 20.90
CA ARG A 712 -7.15 -7.31 21.48
C ARG A 712 -5.85 -6.76 22.03
N GLU A 713 -5.47 -5.57 21.57
CA GLU A 713 -4.27 -4.85 21.99
C GLU A 713 -4.61 -3.51 22.62
N PHE A 714 -3.93 -3.18 23.71
CA PHE A 714 -4.03 -1.91 24.39
C PHE A 714 -2.77 -1.10 24.15
N GLN A 715 -2.93 0.21 24.03
CA GLN A 715 -1.82 1.18 23.94
C GLN A 715 -2.20 2.44 24.70
N MET A 716 -1.24 3.03 25.36
CA MET A 716 -1.35 4.36 25.94
C MET A 716 -0.10 5.18 25.64
N GLY A 717 -0.25 6.47 25.57
CA GLY A 717 0.88 7.34 25.29
C GLY A 717 0.66 8.78 25.74
N ILE A 718 1.75 9.53 25.70
CA ILE A 718 1.84 10.95 26.03
C ILE A 718 2.50 11.68 24.88
N GLN A 719 1.91 12.79 24.48
CA GLN A 719 2.47 13.73 23.51
C GLN A 719 2.75 15.07 24.19
N ALA A 720 3.94 15.58 24.00
CA ALA A 720 4.34 16.90 24.45
C ALA A 720 4.71 17.78 23.25
N PHE A 721 4.20 19.00 23.22
CA PHE A 721 4.39 19.99 22.15
C PHE A 721 5.11 21.21 22.69
N PHE A 722 6.13 21.72 21.94
CA PHE A 722 6.95 22.87 22.35
C PHE A 722 7.11 23.89 21.23
#